data_828a051c210d4c536a6c9ed0a9bc518a
#
_entry.id   828a051c210d4c536a6c9ed0a9bc518a
#
_cell.length_a   1.000
_cell.length_b   1.000
_cell.length_c   1.000
_cell.angle_alpha   90.00
_cell.angle_beta   90.00
_cell.angle_gamma   90.00
#
_symmetry.space_group_name_H-M   'P 1'
#
loop_
_entity.id
_entity.type
_entity.pdbx_description
1 polymer ?
#
loop_
_entity_poly.entity_id
_entity_poly.type
_entity_poly.pdbx_seq_one_letter_code
_entity_poly.pdbx_strand_id
1 'polypeptide(L)'
;MCTQFSIDGKQENARKFLDADEYELLEDFEKNLEKIKDAITEHGGNKSIVDDMPYVIGLGMDVVLNLHEEYKAIMDMFEADNVTYPIKAFFGELLERPRRTKAYPIALINKNINLDQLLAINNAMKYPLAYIQGPPGTGKTNTIINTIVTAFFNNVTVLFASYNNVPIDNVFEKLSSMKYRGKTIPFPVLRLGNTEKVMEAIKYINELRTQVQSLQIFASTLDKRKDDRIDRAKRLSARLKEYEEILDLKERKETLTHLMKYQEHMKNTMKLLPFQTDLQGYQMQKLDKRIAAIGEISDTDAMQLLDRNEDEFYQYLFYTSARYIKALEEPKFQELRQILDSDETPEKLVNEFNKYMRKSENVRKLQRVFPIIITTCISAHKIGEPEPLFDMTIMDEASQCNVAISLVPIIRGEKLMLVGDPQQLNPVILLGELTNKKLRRRYHVSDEYDYRENSIYKTYLACDAVSDEVLLRNHYRCNKEIIGFNNKKYYNSKLKIQSKSNEPEPLVYMDVKSDNTQIKNTSPAEVEEVVEYALLNKDKSIAVITPFVNQKQLIENAIKQNKLSNLVCGTVHAFQGDEKDVVLFSTAISERTSSGTYNWLKNNKELINVATSRAKEKLVLLTNGKELERLHAGQADDDLYELAQYIKTNGHSKITEKHISSRALGIQPFSTATENAFLENLTHALENIWLSQSKYVIHKEVAISQVFRDNITYDDLFYMGRFDFVVYEKQGRSELPILAIELDGKEHFEDAVVKERDRKKNAICKAHNMEIIRVENSYARRYNHIKGILMDYFSRVH
;
A
#
# COMPACT_ATOMS: atom_id res chain seq x y z
N MET A 1 20.88 1.98 25.77
CA MET A 1 20.15 0.96 26.55
C MET A 1 19.78 -0.19 25.61
N CYS A 2 20.26 -1.40 25.89
CA CYS A 2 19.93 -2.56 25.06
C CYS A 2 18.57 -3.11 25.51
N THR A 3 17.55 -3.03 24.68
CA THR A 3 16.19 -3.47 25.01
C THR A 3 15.73 -4.68 24.19
N GLN A 4 16.52 -5.11 23.22
CA GLN A 4 16.15 -6.23 22.33
C GLN A 4 17.27 -7.27 22.28
N PHE A 5 16.89 -8.53 22.37
CA PHE A 5 17.77 -9.68 22.20
C PHE A 5 17.08 -10.76 21.33
N SER A 6 17.88 -11.64 20.74
CA SER A 6 17.37 -12.70 19.89
C SER A 6 17.48 -14.05 20.62
N ILE A 7 16.36 -14.76 20.74
CA ILE A 7 16.30 -16.14 21.22
C ILE A 7 15.74 -16.99 20.08
N ASP A 8 16.45 -18.06 19.69
CA ASP A 8 16.07 -18.92 18.57
C ASP A 8 15.67 -18.17 17.30
N GLY A 9 16.42 -17.10 16.98
CA GLY A 9 16.16 -16.25 15.82
C GLY A 9 14.98 -15.27 15.97
N LYS A 10 14.32 -15.20 17.14
CA LYS A 10 13.30 -14.19 17.45
C LYS A 10 13.90 -13.04 18.23
N GLN A 11 13.63 -11.83 17.79
CA GLN A 11 13.96 -10.64 18.57
C GLN A 11 12.90 -10.43 19.64
N GLU A 12 13.33 -10.40 20.91
CA GLU A 12 12.48 -10.12 22.05
C GLU A 12 13.00 -8.89 22.79
N ASN A 13 12.10 -8.16 23.44
CA ASN A 13 12.47 -7.00 24.23
C ASN A 13 12.64 -7.42 25.69
N ALA A 14 13.80 -7.18 26.28
CA ALA A 14 14.09 -7.51 27.68
C ALA A 14 13.05 -6.92 28.65
N ARG A 15 12.49 -5.75 28.35
CA ARG A 15 11.45 -5.11 29.16
C ARG A 15 10.13 -5.91 29.27
N LYS A 16 9.92 -6.92 28.39
CA LYS A 16 8.77 -7.82 28.53
C LYS A 16 8.86 -8.75 29.73
N PHE A 17 10.07 -8.96 30.21
CA PHE A 17 10.42 -9.93 31.27
C PHE A 17 10.88 -9.24 32.55
N LEU A 18 10.80 -7.92 32.62
CA LEU A 18 11.17 -7.11 33.76
C LEU A 18 10.01 -6.21 34.17
N ASP A 19 9.85 -5.96 35.44
CA ASP A 19 8.92 -4.96 35.94
C ASP A 19 9.44 -3.53 35.73
N ALA A 20 8.56 -2.55 35.76
CA ALA A 20 8.92 -1.16 35.39
C ALA A 20 9.98 -0.52 36.30
N ASP A 21 10.04 -0.95 37.54
CA ASP A 21 11.03 -0.54 38.55
C ASP A 21 12.39 -1.22 38.36
N GLU A 22 12.45 -2.33 37.64
CA GLU A 22 13.68 -3.06 37.33
C GLU A 22 14.36 -2.56 36.03
N TYR A 23 13.75 -1.63 35.29
CA TYR A 23 14.33 -1.11 34.04
C TYR A 23 15.66 -0.39 34.25
N GLU A 24 15.95 0.12 35.42
CA GLU A 24 17.22 0.71 35.79
C GLU A 24 18.39 -0.30 35.69
N LEU A 25 18.11 -1.60 35.86
CA LEU A 25 19.11 -2.67 35.70
C LEU A 25 19.70 -2.72 34.28
N LEU A 26 18.89 -2.29 33.27
CA LEU A 26 19.31 -2.27 31.87
C LEU A 26 20.23 -1.09 31.53
N GLU A 27 20.40 -0.11 32.41
CA GLU A 27 21.27 1.06 32.18
C GLU A 27 22.76 0.68 32.27
N ASP A 28 23.12 -0.28 33.13
CA ASP A 28 24.47 -0.83 33.22
C ASP A 28 24.41 -2.36 33.08
N PHE A 29 24.08 -2.80 31.87
CA PHE A 29 23.83 -4.21 31.57
C PHE A 29 24.95 -5.14 31.98
N GLU A 30 26.23 -4.74 31.76
CA GLU A 30 27.39 -5.59 32.06
C GLU A 30 27.54 -5.85 33.54
N LYS A 31 27.30 -4.83 34.39
CA LYS A 31 27.44 -4.97 35.86
C LYS A 31 26.22 -5.65 36.49
N ASN A 32 25.04 -5.53 35.84
CA ASN A 32 23.80 -6.04 36.40
C ASN A 32 23.35 -7.38 35.76
N LEU A 33 24.23 -8.03 34.98
CA LEU A 33 23.87 -9.23 34.20
C LEU A 33 23.20 -10.34 35.04
N GLU A 34 23.77 -10.65 36.22
CA GLU A 34 23.21 -11.67 37.11
C GLU A 34 21.85 -11.27 37.66
N LYS A 35 21.69 -10.01 38.06
CA LYS A 35 20.41 -9.50 38.57
C LYS A 35 19.32 -9.50 37.47
N ILE A 36 19.67 -9.20 36.23
CA ILE A 36 18.79 -9.25 35.09
C ILE A 36 18.38 -10.70 34.81
N LYS A 37 19.31 -11.66 34.90
CA LYS A 37 18.99 -13.10 34.75
C LYS A 37 18.02 -13.56 35.84
N ASP A 38 18.26 -13.19 37.08
CA ASP A 38 17.42 -13.55 38.23
C ASP A 38 15.99 -12.97 38.04
N ALA A 39 15.90 -11.69 37.73
CA ALA A 39 14.62 -11.03 37.48
C ALA A 39 13.85 -11.66 36.32
N ILE A 40 14.51 -11.93 35.18
CA ILE A 40 13.87 -12.61 34.04
C ILE A 40 13.42 -14.02 34.41
N THR A 41 14.19 -14.73 35.24
CA THR A 41 13.84 -16.09 35.70
C THR A 41 12.64 -16.05 36.64
N GLU A 42 12.58 -15.06 37.54
CA GLU A 42 11.50 -14.87 38.48
C GLU A 42 10.17 -14.52 37.78
N HIS A 43 10.19 -13.62 36.83
CA HIS A 43 9.00 -13.18 36.08
C HIS A 43 8.61 -14.11 34.91
N GLY A 44 9.57 -14.85 34.37
CA GLY A 44 9.36 -15.74 33.22
C GLY A 44 8.70 -17.07 33.54
N GLY A 45 8.65 -17.45 34.81
CA GLY A 45 8.12 -18.75 35.30
C GLY A 45 8.95 -19.93 34.81
N ASN A 46 8.52 -21.18 35.17
CA ASN A 46 9.24 -22.45 34.92
C ASN A 46 9.54 -22.77 33.40
N LYS A 47 9.31 -21.86 32.49
CA LYS A 47 9.56 -22.04 31.04
C LYS A 47 10.68 -21.16 30.50
N SER A 48 11.22 -20.24 31.30
CA SER A 48 12.29 -19.35 30.86
C SER A 48 13.62 -19.84 31.46
N ILE A 49 14.44 -20.47 30.65
CA ILE A 49 15.81 -20.84 31.03
C ILE A 49 16.72 -19.75 30.45
N VAL A 50 17.43 -19.03 31.34
CA VAL A 50 18.50 -18.13 30.96
C VAL A 50 19.78 -18.93 31.15
N ASP A 51 20.45 -19.31 30.06
CA ASP A 51 21.71 -20.05 30.09
C ASP A 51 22.92 -19.15 29.78
N ASP A 52 24.12 -19.64 30.06
CA ASP A 52 25.37 -18.93 29.87
C ASP A 52 26.03 -19.14 28.51
N MET A 53 25.27 -19.57 27.51
CA MET A 53 25.77 -19.71 26.15
C MET A 53 26.17 -18.35 25.57
N PRO A 54 27.29 -18.26 24.82
CA PRO A 54 27.70 -17.01 24.21
C PRO A 54 26.69 -16.60 23.11
N TYR A 55 26.07 -15.47 23.32
CA TYR A 55 25.15 -14.86 22.35
C TYR A 55 25.79 -13.69 21.61
N VAL A 56 25.48 -13.54 20.35
CA VAL A 56 25.69 -12.28 19.63
C VAL A 56 24.46 -11.41 19.85
N ILE A 57 24.59 -10.43 20.76
CA ILE A 57 23.53 -9.46 21.01
C ILE A 57 23.66 -8.33 20.02
N GLY A 58 22.68 -8.16 19.14
CA GLY A 58 22.52 -6.93 18.37
C GLY A 58 22.01 -5.82 19.29
N LEU A 59 22.86 -4.89 19.69
CA LEU A 59 22.46 -3.72 20.47
C LEU A 59 21.75 -2.73 19.56
N GLY A 60 20.41 -2.62 19.67
CA GLY A 60 19.69 -1.47 19.18
C GLY A 60 19.77 -0.35 20.20
N MET A 61 20.50 0.72 19.92
CA MET A 61 20.36 1.94 20.72
C MET A 61 19.00 2.57 20.43
N ASP A 62 18.14 2.61 21.42
CA ASP A 62 17.01 3.54 21.40
C ASP A 62 17.59 4.96 21.52
N VAL A 63 17.67 5.64 20.40
CA VAL A 63 18.04 7.06 20.40
C VAL A 63 16.89 7.82 21.02
N VAL A 64 16.99 8.18 22.27
CA VAL A 64 16.06 9.11 22.93
C VAL A 64 16.29 10.50 22.34
N LEU A 65 15.41 10.92 21.44
CA LEU A 65 15.42 12.28 20.93
C LEU A 65 14.73 13.17 21.95
N ASN A 66 15.47 14.15 22.48
CA ASN A 66 14.87 15.17 23.32
C ASN A 66 14.25 16.25 22.44
N LEU A 67 12.92 16.30 22.38
CA LEU A 67 12.14 17.29 21.64
C LEU A 67 11.69 18.47 22.52
N HIS A 68 12.27 18.63 23.70
CA HIS A 68 11.87 19.68 24.65
C HIS A 68 11.97 21.08 24.04
N GLU A 69 13.05 21.38 23.34
CA GLU A 69 13.24 22.67 22.68
C GLU A 69 12.19 22.95 21.59
N GLU A 70 11.78 21.91 20.84
CA GLU A 70 10.74 22.02 19.82
C GLU A 70 9.39 22.41 20.45
N TYR A 71 9.03 21.77 21.56
CA TYR A 71 7.76 22.08 22.24
C TYR A 71 7.81 23.39 23.02
N LYS A 72 8.95 23.72 23.59
CA LYS A 72 9.17 25.01 24.24
C LYS A 72 9.00 26.17 23.26
N ALA A 73 9.55 26.03 22.05
CA ALA A 73 9.41 27.03 21.00
C ALA A 73 7.94 27.27 20.61
N ILE A 74 7.08 26.24 20.64
CA ILE A 74 5.64 26.41 20.44
C ILE A 74 5.03 27.27 21.57
N MET A 75 5.42 27.05 22.81
CA MET A 75 4.97 27.86 23.95
C MET A 75 5.45 29.31 23.82
N ASP A 76 6.72 29.51 23.48
CA ASP A 76 7.32 30.83 23.27
C ASP A 76 6.59 31.60 22.14
N MET A 77 6.12 30.91 21.09
CA MET A 77 5.32 31.51 20.02
C MET A 77 3.96 32.03 20.54
N PHE A 78 3.32 31.28 21.44
CA PHE A 78 2.06 31.72 22.07
C PHE A 78 2.28 32.92 22.99
N GLU A 79 3.37 32.92 23.76
CA GLU A 79 3.72 34.05 24.63
C GLU A 79 4.03 35.31 23.83
N ALA A 80 4.65 35.17 22.66
CA ALA A 80 4.99 36.28 21.79
C ALA A 80 3.86 36.72 20.83
N ASP A 81 2.70 36.07 20.85
CA ASP A 81 1.55 36.24 19.92
C ASP A 81 1.92 36.19 18.43
N ASN A 82 2.90 35.33 18.10
CA ASN A 82 3.38 35.13 16.72
C ASN A 82 3.16 33.68 16.21
N VAL A 83 2.12 33.03 16.69
CA VAL A 83 1.76 31.65 16.36
C VAL A 83 1.34 31.54 14.90
N THR A 84 1.93 30.56 14.18
CA THR A 84 1.56 30.29 12.78
C THR A 84 0.16 29.67 12.66
N TYR A 85 -0.46 29.81 11.49
CA TYR A 85 -1.77 29.20 11.23
C TYR A 85 -1.80 27.67 11.44
N PRO A 86 -0.78 26.89 11.02
CA PRO A 86 -0.74 25.47 11.33
C PRO A 86 -0.79 25.16 12.83
N ILE A 87 -0.06 25.90 13.64
CA ILE A 87 -0.05 25.69 15.10
C ILE A 87 -1.37 26.14 15.72
N LYS A 88 -1.95 27.28 15.30
CA LYS A 88 -3.30 27.71 15.74
C LYS A 88 -4.38 26.66 15.43
N ALA A 89 -4.35 26.08 14.22
CA ALA A 89 -5.29 25.03 13.84
C ALA A 89 -5.11 23.75 14.68
N PHE A 90 -3.87 23.39 14.98
CA PHE A 90 -3.58 22.23 15.83
C PHE A 90 -4.21 22.38 17.23
N PHE A 91 -4.22 23.55 17.81
CA PHE A 91 -4.82 23.81 19.12
C PHE A 91 -6.29 24.27 19.05
N GLY A 92 -6.93 24.20 17.89
CA GLY A 92 -8.35 24.57 17.74
C GLY A 92 -8.61 26.07 17.82
N GLU A 93 -7.57 26.91 17.69
CA GLU A 93 -7.66 28.37 17.79
C GLU A 93 -7.89 29.08 16.45
N LEU A 94 -7.97 28.31 15.35
CA LEU A 94 -8.29 28.85 14.05
C LEU A 94 -9.81 28.99 13.90
N LEU A 95 -10.33 30.21 14.16
CA LEU A 95 -11.77 30.47 14.19
C LEU A 95 -12.36 30.82 12.82
N GLU A 96 -11.54 31.36 11.92
CA GLU A 96 -11.97 31.73 10.57
C GLU A 96 -10.93 31.31 9.53
N ARG A 97 -11.41 30.83 8.36
CA ARG A 97 -10.53 30.56 7.22
C ARG A 97 -9.94 31.87 6.69
N PRO A 98 -8.61 32.04 6.67
CA PRO A 98 -7.99 33.27 6.23
C PRO A 98 -8.37 33.62 4.79
N ARG A 99 -8.84 34.84 4.56
CA ARG A 99 -9.17 35.32 3.21
C ARG A 99 -7.90 35.50 2.41
N ARG A 100 -7.79 34.81 1.26
CA ARG A 100 -6.65 34.90 0.35
C ARG A 100 -7.14 35.27 -1.04
N THR A 101 -6.65 36.33 -1.59
CA THR A 101 -6.99 36.86 -2.91
C THR A 101 -5.97 36.47 -3.96
N LYS A 102 -4.72 36.15 -3.56
CA LYS A 102 -3.63 35.81 -4.46
C LYS A 102 -3.90 34.46 -5.15
N ALA A 103 -3.89 34.45 -6.45
CA ALA A 103 -3.90 33.25 -7.26
C ALA A 103 -2.46 32.91 -7.68
N TYR A 104 -2.13 31.62 -7.66
CA TYR A 104 -0.81 31.12 -8.03
C TYR A 104 -0.90 30.39 -9.37
N PRO A 105 -0.04 30.70 -10.36
CA PRO A 105 0.10 29.88 -11.56
C PRO A 105 0.47 28.46 -11.20
N ILE A 106 -0.32 27.49 -11.67
CA ILE A 106 -0.05 26.06 -11.47
C ILE A 106 0.85 25.56 -12.56
N ALA A 107 1.93 24.89 -12.18
CA ALA A 107 2.91 24.27 -13.04
C ALA A 107 2.92 22.75 -12.83
N LEU A 108 2.77 21.98 -13.90
CA LEU A 108 2.62 20.55 -13.86
C LEU A 108 3.74 19.84 -14.62
N ILE A 109 4.33 18.82 -14.04
CA ILE A 109 5.25 17.90 -14.71
C ILE A 109 4.46 16.85 -15.50
N ASN A 110 3.33 16.40 -14.94
CA ASN A 110 2.50 15.37 -15.52
C ASN A 110 1.11 15.94 -15.84
N LYS A 111 0.68 15.81 -17.09
CA LYS A 111 -0.64 16.27 -17.54
C LYS A 111 -1.78 15.35 -17.20
N ASN A 112 -1.50 14.11 -16.79
CA ASN A 112 -2.52 13.20 -16.31
C ASN A 112 -2.96 13.58 -14.89
N ILE A 113 -3.62 14.73 -14.79
CA ILE A 113 -4.14 15.29 -13.55
C ILE A 113 -5.65 15.54 -13.71
N ASN A 114 -6.39 15.39 -12.63
CA ASN A 114 -7.83 15.62 -12.59
C ASN A 114 -8.17 16.83 -11.72
N LEU A 115 -9.47 17.23 -11.72
CA LEU A 115 -9.96 18.37 -10.96
C LEU A 115 -9.69 18.29 -9.46
N ASP A 116 -9.83 17.10 -8.85
CA ASP A 116 -9.56 16.93 -7.42
C ASP A 116 -8.11 17.22 -7.09
N GLN A 117 -7.18 16.74 -7.92
CA GLN A 117 -5.75 16.99 -7.77
C GLN A 117 -5.40 18.47 -8.03
N LEU A 118 -6.02 19.10 -9.04
CA LEU A 118 -5.85 20.53 -9.30
C LEU A 118 -6.37 21.39 -8.14
N LEU A 119 -7.52 21.02 -7.58
CA LEU A 119 -8.08 21.69 -6.40
C LEU A 119 -7.14 21.55 -5.20
N ALA A 120 -6.60 20.35 -4.96
CA ALA A 120 -5.64 20.10 -3.88
C ALA A 120 -4.39 20.99 -4.02
N ILE A 121 -3.79 21.07 -5.23
CA ILE A 121 -2.63 21.93 -5.50
C ILE A 121 -2.97 23.41 -5.31
N ASN A 122 -4.11 23.85 -5.84
CA ASN A 122 -4.56 25.25 -5.70
C ASN A 122 -4.76 25.61 -4.22
N ASN A 123 -5.41 24.73 -3.44
CA ASN A 123 -5.69 24.97 -2.04
C ASN A 123 -4.41 25.00 -1.21
N ALA A 124 -3.45 24.10 -1.46
CA ALA A 124 -2.14 24.09 -0.82
C ALA A 124 -1.36 25.40 -1.08
N MET A 125 -1.40 25.91 -2.30
CA MET A 125 -0.73 27.18 -2.64
C MET A 125 -1.45 28.39 -2.03
N LYS A 126 -2.77 28.39 -2.01
CA LYS A 126 -3.60 29.53 -1.67
C LYS A 126 -3.82 29.70 -0.18
N TYR A 127 -4.15 28.61 0.53
CA TYR A 127 -4.52 28.65 1.94
C TYR A 127 -3.36 28.26 2.86
N PRO A 128 -3.40 28.66 4.13
CA PRO A 128 -2.36 28.26 5.09
C PRO A 128 -2.43 26.79 5.49
N LEU A 129 -3.62 26.18 5.35
CA LEU A 129 -3.83 24.74 5.60
C LEU A 129 -4.54 24.11 4.40
N ALA A 130 -4.12 22.90 4.04
CA ALA A 130 -4.75 22.09 3.03
C ALA A 130 -4.70 20.61 3.47
N TYR A 131 -5.86 19.98 3.61
CA TYR A 131 -5.99 18.57 3.94
C TYR A 131 -6.38 17.79 2.71
N ILE A 132 -5.60 16.76 2.39
CA ILE A 132 -5.79 15.94 1.18
C ILE A 132 -6.00 14.50 1.60
N GLN A 133 -7.25 14.05 1.52
CA GLN A 133 -7.55 12.63 1.66
C GLN A 133 -7.23 11.94 0.34
N GLY A 134 -6.24 11.08 0.35
CA GLY A 134 -5.81 10.33 -0.81
C GLY A 134 -5.95 8.82 -0.60
N PRO A 135 -7.08 8.20 -0.95
CA PRO A 135 -7.22 6.76 -0.98
C PRO A 135 -6.14 6.07 -1.80
N PRO A 136 -5.93 4.75 -1.63
CA PRO A 136 -4.98 4.00 -2.44
C PRO A 136 -5.21 4.21 -3.94
N GLY A 137 -4.12 4.36 -4.71
CA GLY A 137 -4.22 4.46 -6.17
C GLY A 137 -4.84 5.74 -6.75
N THR A 138 -5.04 6.79 -5.95
CA THR A 138 -5.64 8.06 -6.42
C THR A 138 -4.62 9.12 -6.84
N GLY A 139 -3.32 8.80 -6.79
CA GLY A 139 -2.27 9.69 -7.28
C GLY A 139 -1.77 10.72 -6.26
N LYS A 140 -1.76 10.40 -4.96
CA LYS A 140 -1.17 11.24 -3.89
C LYS A 140 0.20 11.77 -4.26
N THR A 141 1.14 10.88 -4.58
CA THR A 141 2.52 11.25 -4.92
C THR A 141 2.59 12.19 -6.13
N ASN A 142 1.72 11.98 -7.14
CA ASN A 142 1.65 12.88 -8.29
C ASN A 142 1.17 14.28 -7.89
N THR A 143 0.18 14.37 -7.02
CA THR A 143 -0.32 15.64 -6.45
C THR A 143 0.77 16.36 -5.67
N ILE A 144 1.50 15.65 -4.80
CA ILE A 144 2.61 16.20 -4.01
C ILE A 144 3.71 16.76 -4.93
N ILE A 145 4.17 15.98 -5.90
CA ILE A 145 5.24 16.39 -6.82
C ILE A 145 4.83 17.64 -7.61
N ASN A 146 3.61 17.67 -8.14
CA ASN A 146 3.10 18.83 -8.84
C ASN A 146 2.92 20.05 -7.92
N THR A 147 2.59 19.83 -6.63
CA THR A 147 2.57 20.92 -5.63
C THR A 147 3.98 21.47 -5.40
N ILE A 148 4.98 20.60 -5.21
CA ILE A 148 6.38 21.01 -5.02
C ILE A 148 6.90 21.80 -6.24
N VAL A 149 6.63 21.32 -7.45
CA VAL A 149 7.05 22.00 -8.69
C VAL A 149 6.30 23.32 -8.88
N THR A 150 5.02 23.37 -8.54
CA THR A 150 4.23 24.62 -8.52
C THR A 150 4.78 25.60 -7.49
N ALA A 151 5.18 25.14 -6.31
CA ALA A 151 5.82 25.96 -5.28
C ALA A 151 7.15 26.52 -5.78
N PHE A 152 8.01 25.69 -6.36
CA PHE A 152 9.26 26.11 -6.97
C PHE A 152 9.05 27.16 -8.06
N PHE A 153 8.07 26.96 -8.95
CA PHE A 153 7.72 27.90 -10.01
C PHE A 153 7.27 29.27 -9.47
N ASN A 154 6.68 29.30 -8.28
CA ASN A 154 6.21 30.50 -7.59
C ASN A 154 7.22 31.05 -6.55
N ASN A 155 8.45 30.56 -6.52
CA ASN A 155 9.50 30.90 -5.54
C ASN A 155 9.06 30.69 -4.08
N VAL A 156 8.33 29.60 -3.81
CA VAL A 156 7.90 29.17 -2.50
C VAL A 156 8.85 28.08 -2.01
N THR A 157 9.41 28.24 -0.82
CA THR A 157 10.28 27.24 -0.19
C THR A 157 9.45 26.15 0.46
N VAL A 158 9.91 24.88 0.31
CA VAL A 158 9.17 23.71 0.76
C VAL A 158 10.02 22.80 1.64
N LEU A 159 9.49 22.45 2.80
CA LEU A 159 9.94 21.31 3.60
C LEU A 159 8.97 20.14 3.35
N PHE A 160 9.45 19.09 2.70
CA PHE A 160 8.68 17.86 2.55
C PHE A 160 9.11 16.85 3.61
N ALA A 161 8.13 16.31 4.35
CA ALA A 161 8.38 15.37 5.42
C ALA A 161 7.43 14.16 5.36
N SER A 162 7.91 13.01 5.83
CA SER A 162 7.10 11.82 6.09
C SER A 162 7.68 11.05 7.26
N TYR A 163 6.89 10.17 7.85
CA TYR A 163 7.38 9.29 8.92
C TYR A 163 8.38 8.26 8.40
N ASN A 164 8.09 7.66 7.24
CA ASN A 164 8.90 6.62 6.61
C ASN A 164 9.81 7.16 5.50
N ASN A 165 10.93 6.46 5.22
CA ASN A 165 11.85 6.84 4.16
C ASN A 165 11.28 6.61 2.74
N VAL A 166 10.49 5.56 2.52
CA VAL A 166 10.00 5.18 1.19
C VAL A 166 9.25 6.30 0.46
N PRO A 167 8.26 7.00 1.05
CA PRO A 167 7.62 8.14 0.39
C PRO A 167 8.60 9.26 0.05
N ILE A 168 9.57 9.50 0.94
CA ILE A 168 10.59 10.54 0.82
C ILE A 168 11.52 10.25 -0.35
N ASP A 169 12.06 9.03 -0.40
CA ASP A 169 12.99 8.60 -1.45
C ASP A 169 12.29 8.56 -2.82
N ASN A 170 11.02 8.13 -2.88
CA ASN A 170 10.21 8.17 -4.10
C ASN A 170 9.99 9.59 -4.65
N VAL A 171 9.72 10.58 -3.78
CA VAL A 171 9.55 11.97 -4.21
C VAL A 171 10.90 12.55 -4.66
N PHE A 172 11.97 12.28 -3.92
CA PHE A 172 13.32 12.71 -4.29
C PHE A 172 13.75 12.14 -5.64
N GLU A 173 13.61 10.83 -5.86
CA GLU A 173 13.97 10.17 -7.11
C GLU A 173 13.23 10.76 -8.31
N LYS A 174 11.92 10.95 -8.19
CA LYS A 174 11.10 11.52 -9.26
C LYS A 174 11.49 12.96 -9.58
N LEU A 175 11.85 13.78 -8.60
CA LEU A 175 12.27 15.16 -8.81
C LEU A 175 13.70 15.24 -9.39
N SER A 176 14.62 14.40 -8.91
CA SER A 176 16.03 14.40 -9.34
C SER A 176 16.26 13.70 -10.70
N SER A 177 15.34 12.82 -11.11
CA SER A 177 15.43 12.07 -12.39
C SER A 177 14.76 12.76 -13.58
N MET A 178 14.14 13.93 -13.39
CA MET A 178 13.52 14.69 -14.49
C MET A 178 14.51 14.99 -15.61
N LYS A 179 14.06 14.92 -16.86
CA LYS A 179 14.90 15.14 -18.04
C LYS A 179 14.34 16.21 -18.97
N TYR A 180 15.23 16.99 -19.55
CA TYR A 180 14.93 17.90 -20.65
C TYR A 180 15.86 17.56 -21.82
N ARG A 181 15.30 17.21 -22.97
CA ARG A 181 16.04 16.84 -24.20
C ARG A 181 17.17 15.83 -23.93
N GLY A 182 16.89 14.80 -23.14
CA GLY A 182 17.83 13.72 -22.79
C GLY A 182 18.81 14.03 -21.67
N LYS A 183 18.91 15.29 -21.21
CA LYS A 183 19.76 15.70 -20.08
C LYS A 183 18.97 15.76 -18.79
N THR A 184 19.53 15.29 -17.70
CA THR A 184 18.92 15.41 -16.37
C THR A 184 18.83 16.88 -15.95
N ILE A 185 17.66 17.30 -15.45
CA ILE A 185 17.44 18.63 -14.90
C ILE A 185 18.14 18.71 -13.55
N PRO A 186 19.04 19.68 -13.30
CA PRO A 186 19.68 19.86 -11.99
C PRO A 186 18.70 20.46 -10.98
N PHE A 187 17.60 19.75 -10.70
CA PHE A 187 16.52 20.26 -9.89
C PHE A 187 16.99 20.51 -8.44
N PRO A 188 16.78 21.71 -7.87
CA PRO A 188 17.37 22.13 -6.60
C PRO A 188 16.59 21.58 -5.41
N VAL A 189 16.65 20.27 -5.24
CA VAL A 189 16.06 19.51 -4.13
C VAL A 189 17.17 18.84 -3.32
N LEU A 190 17.04 18.83 -2.00
CA LEU A 190 18.02 18.24 -1.10
C LEU A 190 17.36 17.21 -0.18
N ARG A 191 17.88 15.98 -0.17
CA ARG A 191 17.41 14.90 0.71
C ARG A 191 18.31 14.81 1.94
N LEU A 192 17.77 15.16 3.12
CA LEU A 192 18.46 15.11 4.41
C LEU A 192 17.88 14.01 5.31
N GLY A 193 18.64 13.54 6.30
CA GLY A 193 18.19 12.49 7.19
C GLY A 193 19.24 12.01 8.19
N ASN A 194 19.49 10.69 8.20
CA ASN A 194 20.55 10.09 8.98
C ASN A 194 21.95 10.43 8.39
N THR A 195 23.01 9.95 9.02
CA THR A 195 24.40 10.19 8.62
C THR A 195 24.67 9.82 7.16
N GLU A 196 24.17 8.68 6.73
CA GLU A 196 24.30 8.17 5.36
C GLU A 196 23.61 9.11 4.35
N LYS A 197 22.37 9.53 4.63
CA LYS A 197 21.61 10.44 3.75
C LYS A 197 22.21 11.83 3.67
N VAL A 198 22.81 12.33 4.74
CA VAL A 198 23.57 13.60 4.73
C VAL A 198 24.81 13.46 3.85
N MET A 199 25.52 12.32 3.91
CA MET A 199 26.68 12.06 3.05
C MET A 199 26.29 11.95 1.57
N GLU A 200 25.20 11.27 1.26
CA GLU A 200 24.60 11.24 -0.10
C GLU A 200 24.24 12.66 -0.57
N ALA A 201 23.67 13.49 0.30
CA ALA A 201 23.32 14.88 -0.03
C ALA A 201 24.54 15.72 -0.37
N ILE A 202 25.64 15.60 0.37
CA ILE A 202 26.90 16.30 0.12
C ILE A 202 27.46 15.91 -1.26
N LYS A 203 27.47 14.60 -1.57
CA LYS A 203 27.90 14.10 -2.88
C LYS A 203 27.01 14.65 -4.00
N TYR A 204 25.70 14.60 -3.80
CA TYR A 204 24.72 15.09 -4.77
C TYR A 204 24.88 16.59 -5.04
N ILE A 205 25.15 17.42 -4.03
CA ILE A 205 25.44 18.84 -4.22
C ILE A 205 26.68 19.03 -5.12
N ASN A 206 27.75 18.27 -4.92
CA ASN A 206 28.96 18.35 -5.73
C ASN A 206 28.74 17.85 -7.17
N GLU A 207 27.94 16.81 -7.36
CA GLU A 207 27.52 16.36 -8.68
C GLU A 207 26.76 17.45 -9.44
N LEU A 208 25.78 18.10 -8.77
CA LEU A 208 25.03 19.22 -9.36
C LEU A 208 25.95 20.41 -9.71
N ARG A 209 26.89 20.78 -8.82
CA ARG A 209 27.88 21.82 -9.10
C ARG A 209 28.67 21.51 -10.38
N THR A 210 29.19 20.30 -10.49
CA THR A 210 29.94 19.85 -11.69
C THR A 210 29.06 19.89 -12.94
N GLN A 211 27.81 19.41 -12.84
CA GLN A 211 26.86 19.40 -13.95
C GLN A 211 26.58 20.79 -14.53
N VAL A 212 26.44 21.81 -13.66
CA VAL A 212 26.07 23.17 -14.11
C VAL A 212 27.28 24.05 -14.44
N GLN A 213 28.49 23.66 -14.13
CA GLN A 213 29.70 24.49 -14.29
C GLN A 213 29.86 25.02 -15.69
N SER A 214 29.70 24.15 -16.70
CA SER A 214 29.87 24.50 -18.13
C SER A 214 28.59 24.99 -18.81
N LEU A 215 27.45 25.03 -18.11
CA LEU A 215 26.17 25.39 -18.72
C LEU A 215 26.06 26.90 -18.91
N GLN A 216 25.75 27.33 -20.16
CA GLN A 216 25.28 28.71 -20.38
C GLN A 216 23.82 28.82 -20.00
N ILE A 217 23.49 29.82 -19.16
CA ILE A 217 22.13 30.05 -18.68
C ILE A 217 21.43 31.06 -19.58
N PHE A 218 20.34 30.64 -20.20
CA PHE A 218 19.48 31.51 -21.01
C PHE A 218 18.21 31.87 -20.23
N ALA A 219 17.74 33.11 -20.38
CA ALA A 219 16.44 33.52 -19.89
C ALA A 219 15.34 32.78 -20.70
N SER A 220 14.43 32.14 -20.02
CA SER A 220 13.32 31.43 -20.69
C SER A 220 12.26 32.43 -21.19
N THR A 221 11.55 32.06 -22.26
CA THR A 221 10.38 32.82 -22.73
C THR A 221 9.28 32.88 -21.67
N LEU A 222 9.27 31.93 -20.77
CA LEU A 222 8.34 31.87 -19.67
C LEU A 222 8.53 32.98 -18.63
N ASP A 223 9.74 33.48 -18.45
CA ASP A 223 10.02 34.65 -17.59
C ASP A 223 9.37 35.93 -18.11
N LYS A 224 9.13 35.99 -19.44
CA LYS A 224 8.59 37.17 -20.12
C LYS A 224 7.06 37.27 -20.17
N ARG A 225 6.33 36.17 -19.90
CA ARG A 225 4.85 36.11 -19.97
C ARG A 225 4.15 36.07 -18.61
N LYS A 226 4.66 36.82 -17.67
CA LYS A 226 4.19 36.76 -16.28
C LYS A 226 2.74 37.21 -16.11
N ASP A 227 2.30 38.25 -16.81
CA ASP A 227 0.96 38.84 -16.65
C ASP A 227 -0.16 37.96 -17.19
N ASP A 228 0.02 37.36 -18.37
CA ASP A 228 -0.96 36.42 -18.96
C ASP A 228 -1.20 35.18 -18.09
N ARG A 229 -0.20 34.78 -17.31
CA ARG A 229 -0.30 33.64 -16.40
C ARG A 229 -1.08 33.98 -15.14
N ILE A 230 -0.90 35.18 -14.62
CA ILE A 230 -1.64 35.63 -13.44
C ILE A 230 -3.12 35.68 -13.76
N ASP A 231 -3.52 36.15 -14.94
CA ASP A 231 -4.94 36.20 -15.32
C ASP A 231 -5.52 34.79 -15.56
N ARG A 232 -4.76 33.88 -16.19
CA ARG A 232 -5.18 32.48 -16.30
C ARG A 232 -5.28 31.81 -14.93
N ALA A 233 -4.32 32.06 -14.03
CA ALA A 233 -4.35 31.56 -12.66
C ALA A 233 -5.58 32.05 -11.88
N LYS A 234 -5.96 33.31 -12.05
CA LYS A 234 -7.19 33.86 -11.45
C LYS A 234 -8.44 33.14 -11.95
N ARG A 235 -8.54 32.95 -13.28
CA ARG A 235 -9.68 32.21 -13.89
C ARG A 235 -9.72 30.78 -13.43
N LEU A 236 -8.59 30.08 -13.38
CA LEU A 236 -8.50 28.72 -12.88
C LEU A 236 -8.91 28.65 -11.40
N SER A 237 -8.38 29.53 -10.56
CA SER A 237 -8.74 29.60 -9.14
C SER A 237 -10.22 29.88 -8.93
N ALA A 238 -10.85 30.71 -9.77
CA ALA A 238 -12.30 30.94 -9.73
C ALA A 238 -13.09 29.68 -10.10
N ARG A 239 -12.70 28.98 -11.18
CA ARG A 239 -13.32 27.71 -11.58
C ARG A 239 -13.18 26.60 -10.56
N LEU A 240 -12.00 26.49 -9.93
CA LEU A 240 -11.77 25.50 -8.87
C LEU A 240 -12.59 25.82 -7.61
N LYS A 241 -12.83 27.10 -7.33
CA LYS A 241 -13.73 27.50 -6.24
C LYS A 241 -15.18 27.14 -6.53
N GLU A 242 -15.66 27.35 -7.77
CA GLU A 242 -16.99 26.88 -8.20
C GLU A 242 -17.10 25.35 -8.08
N TYR A 243 -16.03 24.62 -8.43
CA TYR A 243 -15.99 23.17 -8.29
C TYR A 243 -16.04 22.73 -6.82
N GLU A 244 -15.28 23.39 -5.92
CA GLU A 244 -15.33 23.16 -4.47
C GLU A 244 -16.76 23.37 -3.94
N GLU A 245 -17.44 24.46 -4.37
CA GLU A 245 -18.84 24.74 -4.01
C GLU A 245 -19.80 23.63 -4.49
N ILE A 246 -19.63 23.11 -5.71
CA ILE A 246 -20.43 21.98 -6.22
C ILE A 246 -20.24 20.74 -5.35
N LEU A 247 -19.00 20.44 -4.92
CA LEU A 247 -18.72 19.29 -4.06
C LEU A 247 -19.44 19.41 -2.71
N ASP A 248 -19.33 20.55 -2.08
CA ASP A 248 -20.00 20.84 -0.81
C ASP A 248 -21.54 20.74 -0.94
N LEU A 249 -22.11 21.32 -1.99
CA LEU A 249 -23.55 21.23 -2.24
C LEU A 249 -24.03 19.79 -2.48
N LYS A 250 -23.25 18.99 -3.20
CA LYS A 250 -23.55 17.56 -3.43
C LYS A 250 -23.48 16.76 -2.13
N GLU A 251 -22.47 17.00 -1.28
CA GLU A 251 -22.35 16.34 0.01
C GLU A 251 -23.50 16.69 0.95
N ARG A 252 -23.88 17.96 1.02
CA ARG A 252 -25.07 18.42 1.79
C ARG A 252 -26.34 17.76 1.28
N LYS A 253 -26.49 17.60 -0.05
CA LYS A 253 -27.63 16.92 -0.66
C LYS A 253 -27.67 15.44 -0.27
N GLU A 254 -26.53 14.75 -0.32
CA GLU A 254 -26.42 13.35 0.11
C GLU A 254 -26.79 13.20 1.59
N THR A 255 -26.27 14.05 2.44
CA THR A 255 -26.57 14.06 3.90
C THR A 255 -28.06 14.23 4.14
N LEU A 256 -28.70 15.19 3.48
CA LEU A 256 -30.17 15.39 3.57
C LEU A 256 -30.95 14.18 3.07
N THR A 257 -30.50 13.58 1.96
CA THR A 257 -31.13 12.36 1.40
C THR A 257 -31.06 11.20 2.40
N HIS A 258 -29.92 11.01 3.04
CA HIS A 258 -29.74 9.97 4.07
C HIS A 258 -30.63 10.24 5.30
N LEU A 259 -30.69 11.48 5.76
CA LEU A 259 -31.57 11.88 6.87
C LEU A 259 -33.04 11.64 6.54
N MET A 260 -33.48 11.97 5.33
CA MET A 260 -34.85 11.73 4.87
C MET A 260 -35.18 10.23 4.81
N LYS A 261 -34.27 9.39 4.29
CA LYS A 261 -34.43 7.93 4.27
C LYS A 261 -34.47 7.35 5.67
N TYR A 262 -33.58 7.80 6.56
CA TYR A 262 -33.56 7.35 7.96
C TYR A 262 -34.88 7.71 8.67
N GLN A 263 -35.37 8.94 8.48
CA GLN A 263 -36.65 9.40 9.03
C GLN A 263 -37.84 8.62 8.44
N GLU A 264 -37.77 8.20 7.20
CA GLU A 264 -38.80 7.40 6.55
C GLU A 264 -38.90 6.00 7.15
N HIS A 265 -37.73 5.39 7.46
CA HIS A 265 -37.66 4.11 8.21
C HIS A 265 -38.19 4.24 9.64
N MET A 266 -37.98 5.40 10.28
CA MET A 266 -38.41 5.66 11.66
C MET A 266 -39.85 6.20 11.77
N LYS A 267 -40.55 6.40 10.66
CA LYS A 267 -41.96 6.92 10.64
C LYS A 267 -42.94 6.11 11.52
N ASN A 268 -42.65 4.82 11.70
CA ASN A 268 -43.46 3.95 12.58
C ASN A 268 -43.16 4.13 14.09
N THR A 269 -42.06 4.77 14.44
CA THR A 269 -41.58 4.92 15.82
C THR A 269 -41.62 6.36 16.33
N MET A 270 -41.50 7.36 15.44
CA MET A 270 -41.55 8.78 15.79
C MET A 270 -42.56 9.50 14.90
N LYS A 271 -43.53 10.19 15.48
CA LYS A 271 -44.44 11.13 14.78
C LYS A 271 -43.63 12.37 14.38
N LEU A 272 -43.03 12.37 13.19
CA LEU A 272 -42.46 13.59 12.59
C LEU A 272 -43.54 14.58 12.25
N LEU A 273 -43.34 15.83 12.57
CA LEU A 273 -44.27 16.91 12.20
C LEU A 273 -44.18 17.14 10.69
N PRO A 274 -45.34 17.27 9.99
CA PRO A 274 -45.37 17.53 8.53
C PRO A 274 -44.46 18.69 8.09
N PHE A 275 -44.35 19.71 8.88
CA PHE A 275 -43.50 20.88 8.64
C PHE A 275 -42.02 20.55 8.46
N GLN A 276 -41.48 19.52 9.16
CA GLN A 276 -40.07 19.15 9.03
C GLN A 276 -39.77 18.49 7.68
N THR A 277 -40.71 17.70 7.18
CA THR A 277 -40.62 17.05 5.84
C THR A 277 -40.69 18.09 4.71
N ASP A 278 -41.55 19.07 4.84
CA ASP A 278 -41.69 20.16 3.85
C ASP A 278 -40.44 21.06 3.80
N LEU A 279 -39.88 21.36 4.95
CA LEU A 279 -38.63 22.16 5.08
C LEU A 279 -37.43 21.43 4.42
N GLN A 280 -37.29 20.12 4.62
CA GLN A 280 -36.25 19.30 4.00
C GLN A 280 -36.45 19.25 2.47
N GLY A 281 -37.68 19.06 2.00
CA GLY A 281 -38.03 19.12 0.58
C GLY A 281 -37.66 20.47 -0.05
N TYR A 282 -37.94 21.56 0.62
CA TYR A 282 -37.54 22.89 0.18
C TYR A 282 -36.01 23.09 0.14
N GLN A 283 -35.31 22.61 1.15
CA GLN A 283 -33.85 22.66 1.18
C GLN A 283 -33.24 21.86 0.01
N MET A 284 -33.76 20.65 -0.29
CA MET A 284 -33.34 19.85 -1.44
C MET A 284 -33.51 20.59 -2.76
N GLN A 285 -34.67 21.19 -2.99
CA GLN A 285 -34.93 21.98 -4.20
C GLN A 285 -34.00 23.20 -4.33
N LYS A 286 -33.67 23.87 -3.20
CA LYS A 286 -32.73 24.99 -3.19
C LYS A 286 -31.31 24.53 -3.57
N LEU A 287 -30.86 23.37 -3.06
CA LEU A 287 -29.57 22.78 -3.41
C LEU A 287 -29.52 22.41 -4.90
N ASP A 288 -30.57 21.76 -5.43
CA ASP A 288 -30.66 21.37 -6.85
C ASP A 288 -30.63 22.60 -7.78
N LYS A 289 -31.37 23.65 -7.45
CA LYS A 289 -31.31 24.91 -8.21
C LYS A 289 -29.93 25.54 -8.19
N ARG A 290 -29.22 25.50 -7.05
CA ARG A 290 -27.88 26.06 -6.95
C ARG A 290 -26.88 25.24 -7.74
N ILE A 291 -26.90 23.91 -7.63
CA ILE A 291 -26.05 23.00 -8.41
C ILE A 291 -26.28 23.22 -9.91
N ALA A 292 -27.55 23.30 -10.35
CA ALA A 292 -27.87 23.55 -11.75
C ALA A 292 -27.40 24.93 -12.24
N ALA A 293 -27.41 25.96 -11.38
CA ALA A 293 -26.96 27.30 -11.72
C ALA A 293 -25.45 27.39 -11.95
N ILE A 294 -24.64 26.59 -11.23
CA ILE A 294 -23.19 26.56 -11.41
C ILE A 294 -22.84 25.72 -12.66
N GLY A 295 -23.62 24.66 -12.94
CA GLY A 295 -23.40 23.75 -14.06
C GLY A 295 -22.28 22.72 -13.82
N GLU A 296 -21.97 21.89 -14.80
CA GLU A 296 -20.87 20.93 -14.74
C GLU A 296 -19.54 21.60 -15.06
N ILE A 297 -18.54 21.31 -14.25
CA ILE A 297 -17.14 21.72 -14.49
C ILE A 297 -16.37 20.46 -14.88
N SER A 298 -15.84 20.45 -16.08
CA SER A 298 -15.08 19.29 -16.61
C SER A 298 -13.57 19.45 -16.39
N ASP A 299 -12.85 18.31 -16.34
CA ASP A 299 -11.38 18.29 -16.34
C ASP A 299 -10.83 19.07 -17.55
N THR A 300 -11.49 18.98 -18.72
CA THR A 300 -11.10 19.65 -19.95
C THR A 300 -11.13 21.18 -19.83
N ASP A 301 -12.14 21.76 -19.18
CA ASP A 301 -12.27 23.21 -19.02
C ASP A 301 -11.15 23.77 -18.15
N ALA A 302 -10.85 23.10 -17.04
CA ALA A 302 -9.75 23.48 -16.14
C ALA A 302 -8.38 23.32 -16.84
N MET A 303 -8.18 22.21 -17.57
CA MET A 303 -6.95 21.95 -18.29
C MET A 303 -6.66 22.95 -19.42
N GLN A 304 -7.70 23.58 -20.00
CA GLN A 304 -7.53 24.64 -21.00
C GLN A 304 -6.94 25.93 -20.44
N LEU A 305 -7.12 26.17 -19.13
CA LEU A 305 -6.57 27.33 -18.44
C LEU A 305 -5.12 27.15 -18.00
N LEU A 306 -4.60 25.92 -18.03
CA LEU A 306 -3.20 25.63 -17.75
C LEU A 306 -2.31 25.94 -18.97
N ASP A 307 -1.05 26.25 -18.70
CA ASP A 307 -0.06 26.42 -19.77
C ASP A 307 0.24 25.05 -20.40
N ARG A 308 0.10 24.94 -21.74
CA ARG A 308 0.17 23.64 -22.43
C ARG A 308 1.53 23.34 -23.03
N ASN A 309 2.44 24.31 -23.05
CA ASN A 309 3.75 24.12 -23.67
C ASN A 309 4.71 23.42 -22.70
N GLU A 310 4.76 22.07 -22.78
CA GLU A 310 5.65 21.25 -21.95
C GLU A 310 7.13 21.55 -22.22
N ASP A 311 7.53 21.70 -23.47
CA ASP A 311 8.94 21.92 -23.82
C ASP A 311 9.43 23.24 -23.24
N GLU A 312 8.61 24.30 -23.28
CA GLU A 312 8.93 25.57 -22.64
C GLU A 312 9.01 25.45 -21.11
N PHE A 313 8.12 24.62 -20.50
CA PHE A 313 8.14 24.45 -19.06
C PHE A 313 9.36 23.63 -18.60
N TYR A 314 9.68 22.53 -19.28
CA TYR A 314 10.89 21.76 -18.98
C TYR A 314 12.17 22.55 -19.26
N GLN A 315 12.17 23.40 -20.29
CA GLN A 315 13.24 24.34 -20.56
C GLN A 315 13.42 25.33 -19.39
N TYR A 316 12.31 25.91 -18.92
CA TYR A 316 12.31 26.80 -17.74
C TYR A 316 12.88 26.08 -16.53
N LEU A 317 12.39 24.87 -16.21
CA LEU A 317 12.91 24.09 -15.09
C LEU A 317 14.42 23.85 -15.19
N PHE A 318 14.90 23.48 -16.39
CA PHE A 318 16.32 23.20 -16.61
C PHE A 318 17.19 24.43 -16.34
N TYR A 319 16.90 25.56 -16.98
CA TYR A 319 17.73 26.76 -16.86
C TYR A 319 17.56 27.46 -15.51
N THR A 320 16.35 27.47 -14.96
CA THR A 320 16.09 28.04 -13.62
C THR A 320 16.79 27.22 -12.55
N SER A 321 16.68 25.90 -12.57
CA SER A 321 17.39 25.00 -11.67
C SER A 321 18.91 25.19 -11.75
N ALA A 322 19.47 25.24 -12.95
CA ALA A 322 20.90 25.51 -13.14
C ALA A 322 21.31 26.86 -12.56
N ARG A 323 20.46 27.90 -12.66
CA ARG A 323 20.72 29.21 -12.05
C ARG A 323 20.76 29.14 -10.53
N TYR A 324 19.83 28.41 -9.91
CA TYR A 324 19.84 28.20 -8.46
C TYR A 324 21.12 27.51 -8.01
N ILE A 325 21.54 26.44 -8.67
CA ILE A 325 22.76 25.71 -8.30
C ILE A 325 24.02 26.58 -8.52
N LYS A 326 24.09 27.34 -9.62
CA LYS A 326 25.22 28.26 -9.87
C LYS A 326 25.38 29.35 -8.80
N ALA A 327 24.29 29.74 -8.14
CA ALA A 327 24.35 30.71 -7.05
C ALA A 327 25.21 30.21 -5.88
N LEU A 328 25.49 28.89 -5.77
CA LEU A 328 26.38 28.34 -4.75
C LEU A 328 27.83 28.91 -4.86
N GLU A 329 28.24 29.38 -6.03
CA GLU A 329 29.55 29.99 -6.24
C GLU A 329 29.65 31.44 -5.72
N GLU A 330 28.54 32.05 -5.29
CA GLU A 330 28.55 33.38 -4.71
C GLU A 330 29.32 33.42 -3.36
N PRO A 331 29.97 34.55 -3.02
CA PRO A 331 30.78 34.67 -1.79
C PRO A 331 30.05 34.32 -0.51
N LYS A 332 28.75 34.59 -0.42
CA LYS A 332 27.92 34.31 0.77
C LYS A 332 27.83 32.80 1.13
N PHE A 333 28.20 31.89 0.22
CA PHE A 333 28.22 30.47 0.43
C PHE A 333 29.63 29.89 0.71
N GLN A 334 30.62 30.74 0.97
CA GLN A 334 32.00 30.31 1.16
C GLN A 334 32.13 29.29 2.29
N GLU A 335 31.45 29.49 3.43
CA GLU A 335 31.46 28.55 4.56
C GLU A 335 30.93 27.15 4.14
N LEU A 336 29.81 27.10 3.40
CA LEU A 336 29.26 25.84 2.89
C LEU A 336 30.21 25.16 1.89
N ARG A 337 30.81 25.94 0.95
CA ARG A 337 31.78 25.38 0.01
C ARG A 337 33.01 24.81 0.69
N GLN A 338 33.52 25.44 1.74
CA GLN A 338 34.62 24.89 2.54
C GLN A 338 34.28 23.53 3.12
N ILE A 339 33.04 23.34 3.60
CA ILE A 339 32.59 22.04 4.10
C ILE A 339 32.50 21.04 2.92
N LEU A 340 31.89 21.42 1.78
CA LEU A 340 31.67 20.54 0.64
C LEU A 340 32.97 20.10 -0.04
N ASP A 341 34.00 20.96 -0.04
CA ASP A 341 35.32 20.76 -0.67
C ASP A 341 36.37 20.20 0.28
N SER A 342 35.98 19.88 1.54
CA SER A 342 36.87 19.37 2.57
C SER A 342 37.23 17.90 2.31
N ASP A 343 38.53 17.55 2.48
CA ASP A 343 39.04 16.17 2.41
C ASP A 343 38.98 15.42 3.75
N GLU A 344 38.18 15.92 4.71
CA GLU A 344 38.01 15.31 6.02
C GLU A 344 37.28 13.95 5.95
N THR A 345 37.37 13.20 7.06
CA THR A 345 36.66 11.92 7.15
C THR A 345 35.12 12.10 7.02
N PRO A 346 34.43 11.12 6.45
CA PRO A 346 32.95 11.20 6.25
C PRO A 346 32.17 11.60 7.51
N GLU A 347 32.56 11.12 8.67
CA GLU A 347 31.93 11.43 9.95
C GLU A 347 32.11 12.89 10.36
N LYS A 348 33.32 13.44 10.20
CA LYS A 348 33.60 14.86 10.51
C LYS A 348 32.85 15.76 9.52
N LEU A 349 32.89 15.43 8.25
CA LEU A 349 32.17 16.17 7.19
C LEU A 349 30.66 16.26 7.47
N VAL A 350 30.03 15.14 7.82
CA VAL A 350 28.62 15.10 8.21
C VAL A 350 28.36 15.93 9.47
N ASN A 351 29.26 15.88 10.46
CA ASN A 351 29.10 16.66 11.68
C ASN A 351 29.21 18.16 11.42
N GLU A 352 30.12 18.61 10.57
CA GLU A 352 30.28 20.02 10.20
C GLU A 352 29.07 20.50 9.39
N PHE A 353 28.60 19.68 8.44
CA PHE A 353 27.40 20.00 7.68
C PHE A 353 26.15 20.08 8.59
N ASN A 354 26.00 19.17 9.54
CA ASN A 354 24.90 19.22 10.51
C ASN A 354 25.01 20.46 11.43
N LYS A 355 26.22 20.87 11.85
CA LYS A 355 26.41 22.11 12.61
C LYS A 355 26.04 23.35 11.80
N TYR A 356 26.38 23.36 10.49
CA TYR A 356 26.00 24.41 9.56
C TYR A 356 24.48 24.49 9.45
N MET A 357 23.80 23.34 9.27
CA MET A 357 22.35 23.24 9.11
C MET A 357 21.53 23.57 10.36
N ARG A 358 22.11 23.50 11.57
CA ARG A 358 21.40 23.89 12.82
C ARG A 358 21.12 25.39 12.94
N LYS A 359 21.89 26.23 12.24
CA LYS A 359 21.71 27.68 12.28
C LYS A 359 20.64 28.09 11.28
N SER A 360 19.56 28.71 11.74
CA SER A 360 18.45 29.18 10.89
C SER A 360 18.92 30.13 9.78
N GLU A 361 19.87 31.00 10.05
CA GLU A 361 20.47 31.91 9.05
C GLU A 361 21.11 31.14 7.88
N ASN A 362 21.81 30.05 8.18
CA ASN A 362 22.45 29.20 7.19
C ASN A 362 21.40 28.41 6.35
N VAL A 363 20.33 27.95 7.01
CA VAL A 363 19.21 27.31 6.30
C VAL A 363 18.56 28.32 5.34
N ARG A 364 18.28 29.56 5.79
CA ARG A 364 17.73 30.62 4.92
C ARG A 364 18.67 30.98 3.76
N LYS A 365 20.00 30.91 3.95
CA LYS A 365 20.98 31.03 2.85
C LYS A 365 20.87 29.84 1.91
N LEU A 366 20.86 28.60 2.44
CA LEU A 366 20.81 27.37 1.65
C LEU A 366 19.53 27.30 0.80
N GLN A 367 18.39 27.76 1.29
CA GLN A 367 17.12 27.82 0.57
C GLN A 367 17.18 28.67 -0.71
N ARG A 368 18.14 29.58 -0.82
CA ARG A 368 18.36 30.35 -2.06
C ARG A 368 19.00 29.52 -3.16
N VAL A 369 19.56 28.35 -2.82
CA VAL A 369 20.12 27.37 -3.76
C VAL A 369 19.24 26.13 -3.82
N PHE A 370 18.81 25.64 -2.67
CA PHE A 370 17.96 24.47 -2.52
C PHE A 370 16.65 24.88 -1.80
N PRO A 371 15.69 25.47 -2.53
CA PRO A 371 14.41 25.90 -1.93
C PRO A 371 13.55 24.74 -1.46
N ILE A 372 13.88 23.49 -1.86
CA ILE A 372 13.13 22.29 -1.51
C ILE A 372 14.02 21.36 -0.71
N ILE A 373 13.66 21.12 0.54
CA ILE A 373 14.32 20.17 1.43
C ILE A 373 13.39 19.04 1.76
N ILE A 374 13.89 17.82 1.66
CA ILE A 374 13.13 16.57 1.86
C ILE A 374 13.78 15.82 3.03
N THR A 375 12.98 15.41 4.03
CA THR A 375 13.49 14.73 5.22
C THR A 375 12.45 13.86 5.92
N THR A 376 12.85 13.04 6.90
CA THR A 376 11.88 12.38 7.79
C THR A 376 11.39 13.37 8.85
N CYS A 377 10.17 13.16 9.37
CA CYS A 377 9.60 14.01 10.41
C CYS A 377 10.58 14.22 11.58
N ILE A 378 11.18 13.12 12.04
CA ILE A 378 12.11 13.19 13.17
C ILE A 378 13.42 13.91 12.83
N SER A 379 13.94 13.76 11.61
CA SER A 379 15.20 14.39 11.20
C SER A 379 15.06 15.89 10.94
N ALA A 380 13.85 16.41 10.83
CA ALA A 380 13.60 17.83 10.64
C ALA A 380 14.15 18.70 11.78
N HIS A 381 14.32 18.13 13.01
CA HIS A 381 14.96 18.84 14.14
C HIS A 381 16.41 19.29 13.88
N LYS A 382 17.07 18.73 12.85
CA LYS A 382 18.44 19.11 12.45
C LYS A 382 18.46 20.32 11.51
N ILE A 383 17.28 20.81 11.07
CA ILE A 383 17.15 21.87 10.07
C ILE A 383 16.74 23.16 10.77
N GLY A 384 17.71 23.99 11.08
CA GLY A 384 17.52 25.25 11.79
C GLY A 384 16.98 25.09 13.21
N GLU A 385 16.74 26.22 13.84
CA GLU A 385 16.02 26.30 15.10
C GLU A 385 14.51 26.04 14.87
N PRO A 386 13.75 25.70 15.93
CA PRO A 386 12.32 25.44 15.82
C PRO A 386 11.51 26.73 15.62
N GLU A 387 11.59 27.29 14.43
CA GLU A 387 10.89 28.51 14.00
C GLU A 387 10.40 28.35 12.54
N PRO A 388 9.47 29.18 12.05
CA PRO A 388 9.05 29.17 10.66
C PRO A 388 10.19 29.55 9.72
N LEU A 389 10.73 28.56 9.01
CA LEU A 389 11.85 28.68 8.08
C LEU A 389 11.42 28.53 6.62
N PHE A 390 10.35 27.79 6.38
CA PHE A 390 9.84 27.49 5.06
C PHE A 390 8.47 28.13 4.85
N ASP A 391 8.20 28.55 3.61
CA ASP A 391 6.86 29.04 3.27
C ASP A 391 5.78 27.96 3.38
N MET A 392 6.17 26.67 3.19
CA MET A 392 5.24 25.53 3.22
C MET A 392 5.92 24.27 3.74
N THR A 393 5.26 23.60 4.67
CA THR A 393 5.54 22.20 5.03
C THR A 393 4.51 21.29 4.36
N ILE A 394 4.97 20.25 3.67
CA ILE A 394 4.13 19.18 3.09
C ILE A 394 4.46 17.89 3.84
N MET A 395 3.43 17.22 4.38
CA MET A 395 3.58 15.94 5.03
C MET A 395 2.82 14.86 4.28
N ASP A 396 3.54 13.82 3.84
CA ASP A 396 2.93 12.64 3.22
C ASP A 396 2.75 11.52 4.24
N GLU A 397 1.79 10.65 3.97
CA GLU A 397 1.35 9.56 4.87
C GLU A 397 1.05 10.07 6.30
N ALA A 398 0.44 11.26 6.38
CA ALA A 398 0.15 11.93 7.65
C ALA A 398 -0.80 11.12 8.56
N SER A 399 -1.60 10.22 8.00
CA SER A 399 -2.41 9.25 8.76
C SER A 399 -1.58 8.25 9.58
N GLN A 400 -0.29 8.07 9.26
CA GLN A 400 0.64 7.19 9.97
C GLN A 400 1.63 7.94 10.86
N CYS A 401 1.61 9.25 10.79
CA CYS A 401 2.49 10.09 11.59
C CYS A 401 1.88 10.30 12.97
N ASN A 402 2.63 9.99 14.02
CA ASN A 402 2.17 10.28 15.38
C ASN A 402 2.18 11.78 15.66
N VAL A 403 1.31 12.21 16.58
CA VAL A 403 1.07 13.61 16.88
C VAL A 403 2.35 14.34 17.32
N ALA A 404 3.13 13.74 18.20
CA ALA A 404 4.29 14.38 18.79
C ALA A 404 5.40 14.69 17.78
N ILE A 405 5.90 13.67 17.08
CA ILE A 405 7.01 13.84 16.12
C ILE A 405 6.61 14.73 14.93
N SER A 406 5.33 14.74 14.58
CA SER A 406 4.83 15.54 13.46
C SER A 406 4.92 17.04 13.67
N LEU A 407 4.87 17.51 14.91
CA LEU A 407 5.02 18.93 15.20
C LEU A 407 6.41 19.49 14.84
N VAL A 408 7.44 18.64 14.80
CA VAL A 408 8.82 19.03 14.45
C VAL A 408 8.92 19.66 13.04
N PRO A 409 8.44 19.02 11.95
CA PRO A 409 8.42 19.70 10.65
C PRO A 409 7.32 20.78 10.56
N ILE A 410 6.21 20.66 11.28
CA ILE A 410 5.09 21.61 11.20
C ILE A 410 5.48 23.00 11.72
N ILE A 411 6.21 23.08 12.84
CA ILE A 411 6.67 24.36 13.40
C ILE A 411 7.57 25.14 12.44
N ARG A 412 8.20 24.46 11.48
CA ARG A 412 9.13 25.06 10.50
C ARG A 412 8.44 25.63 9.27
N GLY A 413 7.12 25.53 9.15
CA GLY A 413 6.36 26.01 8.00
C GLY A 413 5.35 27.09 8.33
N GLU A 414 5.26 28.11 7.48
CA GLU A 414 4.18 29.12 7.53
C GLU A 414 2.83 28.54 7.07
N LYS A 415 2.88 27.56 6.17
CA LYS A 415 1.73 26.82 5.65
C LYS A 415 1.93 25.33 5.84
N LEU A 416 0.83 24.60 5.88
CA LEU A 416 0.82 23.15 6.03
C LEU A 416 -0.10 22.47 5.00
N MET A 417 0.45 21.49 4.29
CA MET A 417 -0.30 20.55 3.49
C MET A 417 -0.15 19.16 4.09
N LEU A 418 -1.24 18.61 4.61
CA LEU A 418 -1.28 17.22 5.09
C LEU A 418 -1.89 16.32 4.03
N VAL A 419 -1.15 15.29 3.64
CA VAL A 419 -1.60 14.26 2.70
C VAL A 419 -1.64 12.93 3.43
N GLY A 420 -2.79 12.27 3.44
CA GLY A 420 -2.97 11.02 4.15
C GLY A 420 -4.28 10.35 3.79
N ASP A 421 -4.58 9.27 4.48
CA ASP A 421 -5.86 8.60 4.37
C ASP A 421 -6.26 8.01 5.73
N PRO A 422 -7.24 8.58 6.43
CA PRO A 422 -7.65 8.13 7.76
C PRO A 422 -8.28 6.73 7.76
N GLN A 423 -8.58 6.16 6.58
CA GLN A 423 -9.07 4.80 6.41
C GLN A 423 -7.93 3.78 6.20
N GLN A 424 -6.67 4.23 6.19
CA GLN A 424 -5.47 3.39 6.14
C GLN A 424 -4.81 3.29 7.53
N LEU A 425 -3.68 2.58 7.62
CA LEU A 425 -3.02 2.27 8.88
C LEU A 425 -2.76 3.50 9.75
N ASN A 426 -3.02 3.35 11.03
CA ASN A 426 -2.67 4.31 12.07
C ASN A 426 -1.18 4.24 12.42
N PRO A 427 -0.63 5.24 13.15
CA PRO A 427 0.74 5.20 13.66
C PRO A 427 0.99 3.95 14.54
N VAL A 428 2.16 3.33 14.38
CA VAL A 428 2.58 2.25 15.28
C VAL A 428 3.10 2.88 16.57
N ILE A 429 2.39 2.67 17.67
CA ILE A 429 2.70 3.25 18.98
C ILE A 429 3.12 2.16 19.96
N LEU A 430 4.31 2.30 20.52
CA LEU A 430 4.86 1.36 21.51
C LEU A 430 4.42 1.66 22.94
N LEU A 431 3.86 2.87 23.20
CA LEU A 431 3.38 3.26 24.53
C LEU A 431 2.21 2.38 24.97
N GLY A 432 2.32 1.77 26.14
CA GLY A 432 1.27 0.93 26.69
C GLY A 432 -0.03 1.70 26.99
N GLU A 433 -1.17 1.05 26.80
CA GLU A 433 -2.50 1.68 26.95
C GLU A 433 -2.73 2.27 28.35
N LEU A 434 -2.35 1.52 29.39
CA LEU A 434 -2.50 1.99 30.78
C LEU A 434 -1.63 3.23 31.05
N THR A 435 -0.40 3.25 30.53
CA THR A 435 0.50 4.38 30.66
C THR A 435 -0.07 5.60 29.93
N ASN A 436 -0.56 5.41 28.69
CA ASN A 436 -1.22 6.47 27.94
C ASN A 436 -2.40 7.08 28.72
N LYS A 437 -3.29 6.23 29.24
CA LYS A 437 -4.44 6.67 30.06
C LYS A 437 -4.01 7.42 31.33
N LYS A 438 -2.95 6.97 32.03
CA LYS A 438 -2.41 7.66 33.20
C LYS A 438 -1.84 9.04 32.83
N LEU A 439 -1.05 9.15 31.77
CA LEU A 439 -0.46 10.41 31.31
C LEU A 439 -1.52 11.39 30.86
N ARG A 440 -2.50 10.95 30.08
CA ARG A 440 -3.61 11.80 29.62
C ARG A 440 -4.40 12.39 30.80
N ARG A 441 -4.72 11.57 31.80
CA ARG A 441 -5.40 12.05 33.02
C ARG A 441 -4.55 13.03 33.81
N ARG A 442 -3.25 12.75 33.95
CA ARG A 442 -2.31 13.60 34.71
C ARG A 442 -2.15 14.99 34.08
N TYR A 443 -2.11 15.06 32.76
CA TYR A 443 -1.88 16.29 32.04
C TYR A 443 -3.13 16.87 31.36
N HIS A 444 -4.30 16.32 31.66
CA HIS A 444 -5.60 16.75 31.11
C HIS A 444 -5.64 16.81 29.59
N VAL A 445 -5.03 15.81 28.91
CA VAL A 445 -4.98 15.71 27.45
C VAL A 445 -6.32 15.19 26.95
N SER A 446 -7.00 15.96 26.11
CA SER A 446 -8.29 15.63 25.51
C SER A 446 -8.20 14.55 24.43
N ASP A 447 -9.37 14.01 24.01
CA ASP A 447 -9.44 12.81 23.16
C ASP A 447 -8.84 13.04 21.76
N GLU A 448 -8.96 14.23 21.19
CA GLU A 448 -8.41 14.61 19.89
C GLU A 448 -6.89 14.53 19.81
N TYR A 449 -6.20 14.61 20.96
CA TYR A 449 -4.74 14.47 21.08
C TYR A 449 -4.29 13.11 21.63
N ASP A 450 -5.19 12.11 21.65
CA ASP A 450 -4.80 10.79 22.12
C ASP A 450 -3.67 10.22 21.26
N TYR A 451 -2.48 10.09 21.88
CA TYR A 451 -1.26 9.69 21.19
C TYR A 451 -1.34 8.28 20.58
N ARG A 452 -2.18 7.39 21.15
CA ARG A 452 -2.35 6.02 20.67
C ARG A 452 -3.40 5.88 19.58
N GLU A 453 -4.48 6.65 19.69
CA GLU A 453 -5.65 6.47 18.84
C GLU A 453 -5.63 7.39 17.61
N ASN A 454 -4.91 8.53 17.71
CA ASN A 454 -4.93 9.54 16.68
C ASN A 454 -3.57 9.69 15.96
N SER A 455 -3.65 9.83 14.64
CA SER A 455 -2.57 10.35 13.82
C SER A 455 -2.65 11.88 13.79
N ILE A 456 -1.57 12.52 13.34
CA ILE A 456 -1.57 13.97 13.14
C ILE A 456 -2.68 14.40 12.17
N TYR A 457 -2.98 13.60 11.15
CA TYR A 457 -4.06 13.87 10.20
C TYR A 457 -5.43 13.90 10.89
N LYS A 458 -5.76 12.88 11.70
CA LYS A 458 -7.01 12.81 12.46
C LYS A 458 -7.12 13.95 13.49
N THR A 459 -6.01 14.28 14.17
CA THR A 459 -5.98 15.39 15.14
C THR A 459 -6.31 16.71 14.46
N TYR A 460 -5.70 17.02 13.31
CA TYR A 460 -6.02 18.25 12.60
C TYR A 460 -7.48 18.30 12.13
N LEU A 461 -8.02 17.21 11.60
CA LEU A 461 -9.44 17.16 11.22
C LEU A 461 -10.40 17.35 12.41
N ALA A 462 -9.98 16.92 13.61
CA ALA A 462 -10.78 17.11 14.82
C ALA A 462 -10.70 18.54 15.38
N CYS A 463 -9.52 19.19 15.28
CA CYS A 463 -9.26 20.49 15.87
C CYS A 463 -9.58 21.67 14.94
N ASP A 464 -9.36 21.52 13.62
CA ASP A 464 -9.60 22.57 12.63
C ASP A 464 -11.00 22.43 12.00
N ALA A 465 -11.91 23.27 12.45
CA ALA A 465 -13.30 23.30 11.97
C ALA A 465 -13.52 24.17 10.72
N VAL A 466 -12.48 24.88 10.23
CA VAL A 466 -12.65 25.91 9.20
C VAL A 466 -11.97 25.62 7.87
N SER A 467 -11.00 24.71 7.85
CA SER A 467 -10.31 24.34 6.62
C SER A 467 -10.97 23.10 5.99
N ASP A 468 -11.07 23.09 4.65
CA ASP A 468 -11.72 22.01 3.92
C ASP A 468 -10.75 20.88 3.60
N GLU A 469 -11.26 19.65 3.60
CA GLU A 469 -10.56 18.47 3.14
C GLU A 469 -10.90 18.20 1.65
N VAL A 470 -9.90 17.91 0.85
CA VAL A 470 -10.06 17.51 -0.55
C VAL A 470 -9.87 15.99 -0.68
N LEU A 471 -10.94 15.28 -1.04
CA LEU A 471 -10.89 13.85 -1.36
C LEU A 471 -10.46 13.64 -2.81
N LEU A 472 -9.37 12.91 -3.03
CA LEU A 472 -8.96 12.46 -4.37
C LEU A 472 -9.81 11.24 -4.77
N ARG A 473 -10.78 11.45 -5.68
CA ARG A 473 -11.80 10.43 -6.00
C ARG A 473 -11.45 9.51 -7.15
N ASN A 474 -10.56 9.91 -8.06
CA ASN A 474 -10.25 9.08 -9.23
C ASN A 474 -9.21 8.00 -8.85
N HIS A 475 -9.62 6.75 -8.92
CA HIS A 475 -8.78 5.58 -8.61
C HIS A 475 -8.25 4.94 -9.90
N TYR A 476 -6.92 4.78 -9.99
CA TYR A 476 -6.22 4.33 -11.22
C TYR A 476 -5.50 2.99 -11.07
N ARG A 477 -5.47 2.39 -9.89
CA ARG A 477 -4.62 1.24 -9.57
C ARG A 477 -5.31 -0.11 -9.75
N CYS A 478 -6.27 -0.39 -8.88
CA CYS A 478 -6.84 -1.73 -8.75
C CYS A 478 -7.93 -1.99 -9.78
N ASN A 479 -8.11 -3.26 -10.14
CA ASN A 479 -9.30 -3.71 -10.86
C ASN A 479 -10.57 -3.24 -10.12
N LYS A 480 -11.62 -2.91 -10.89
CA LYS A 480 -12.88 -2.35 -10.36
C LYS A 480 -13.55 -3.25 -9.32
N GLU A 481 -13.49 -4.56 -9.52
CA GLU A 481 -14.09 -5.52 -8.59
C GLU A 481 -13.33 -5.58 -7.27
N ILE A 482 -12.00 -5.43 -7.30
CA ILE A 482 -11.15 -5.43 -6.10
C ILE A 482 -11.44 -4.19 -5.26
N ILE A 483 -11.34 -3.00 -5.86
CA ILE A 483 -11.53 -1.74 -5.11
C ILE A 483 -13.01 -1.47 -4.80
N GLY A 484 -13.94 -2.17 -5.43
CA GLY A 484 -15.37 -2.03 -5.22
C GLY A 484 -15.79 -2.27 -3.77
N PHE A 485 -15.22 -3.29 -3.12
CA PHE A 485 -15.43 -3.53 -1.69
C PHE A 485 -14.96 -2.34 -0.84
N ASN A 486 -13.72 -1.89 -1.02
CA ASN A 486 -13.14 -0.78 -0.27
C ASN A 486 -13.91 0.52 -0.52
N ASN A 487 -14.30 0.77 -1.77
CA ASN A 487 -15.07 1.95 -2.14
C ASN A 487 -16.40 2.01 -1.40
N LYS A 488 -17.12 0.89 -1.37
CA LYS A 488 -18.40 0.80 -0.66
C LYS A 488 -18.23 0.91 0.87
N LYS A 489 -17.24 0.20 1.42
CA LYS A 489 -17.09 0.04 2.87
C LYS A 489 -16.41 1.25 3.53
N TYR A 490 -15.34 1.80 2.92
CA TYR A 490 -14.48 2.81 3.55
C TYR A 490 -14.61 4.20 2.94
N TYR A 491 -15.08 4.31 1.68
CA TYR A 491 -15.13 5.59 0.97
C TYR A 491 -16.54 5.99 0.52
N ASN A 492 -17.58 5.39 1.12
CA ASN A 492 -18.99 5.71 0.86
C ASN A 492 -19.35 5.74 -0.63
N SER A 493 -18.74 4.87 -1.44
CA SER A 493 -18.89 4.82 -2.90
C SER A 493 -18.49 6.11 -3.64
N LYS A 494 -17.69 6.98 -3.03
CA LYS A 494 -17.26 8.26 -3.62
C LYS A 494 -16.13 8.11 -4.64
N LEU A 495 -15.43 6.95 -4.71
CA LEU A 495 -14.33 6.74 -5.67
C LEU A 495 -14.86 6.48 -7.07
N LYS A 496 -14.25 7.15 -8.06
CA LYS A 496 -14.46 6.97 -9.49
C LYS A 496 -13.37 6.06 -10.04
N ILE A 497 -13.72 4.85 -10.43
CA ILE A 497 -12.74 3.84 -10.85
C ILE A 497 -12.37 4.07 -12.31
N GLN A 498 -11.10 4.37 -12.57
CA GLN A 498 -10.50 4.67 -13.87
C GLN A 498 -9.46 3.62 -14.30
N SER A 499 -9.29 2.56 -13.53
CA SER A 499 -8.37 1.47 -13.85
C SER A 499 -8.82 0.70 -15.08
N LYS A 500 -7.86 0.20 -15.88
CA LYS A 500 -8.07 -0.50 -17.16
C LYS A 500 -7.72 -1.99 -17.07
N SER A 501 -7.72 -2.58 -15.89
CA SER A 501 -7.41 -4.01 -15.75
C SER A 501 -8.48 -4.85 -16.44
N ASN A 502 -8.05 -5.82 -17.23
CA ASN A 502 -8.89 -6.80 -17.93
C ASN A 502 -8.70 -8.22 -17.39
N GLU A 503 -8.19 -8.37 -16.16
CA GLU A 503 -8.06 -9.69 -15.53
C GLU A 503 -9.44 -10.36 -15.46
N PRO A 504 -9.62 -11.57 -16.00
CA PRO A 504 -10.93 -12.23 -16.07
C PRO A 504 -11.42 -12.72 -14.71
N GLU A 505 -10.49 -13.02 -13.78
CA GLU A 505 -10.78 -13.51 -12.43
C GLU A 505 -10.11 -12.62 -11.38
N PRO A 506 -10.57 -11.36 -11.22
CA PRO A 506 -9.90 -10.40 -10.35
C PRO A 506 -10.05 -10.72 -8.86
N LEU A 507 -11.08 -11.50 -8.50
CA LEU A 507 -11.38 -11.90 -7.12
C LEU A 507 -11.45 -13.41 -7.02
N VAL A 508 -10.66 -14.00 -6.11
CA VAL A 508 -10.69 -15.43 -5.85
C VAL A 508 -10.75 -15.68 -4.35
N TYR A 509 -11.72 -16.49 -3.95
CA TYR A 509 -11.83 -17.06 -2.60
C TYR A 509 -11.26 -18.48 -2.60
N MET A 510 -10.21 -18.72 -1.82
CA MET A 510 -9.67 -20.07 -1.64
C MET A 510 -10.04 -20.59 -0.24
N ASP A 511 -10.91 -21.60 -0.22
CA ASP A 511 -11.25 -22.30 1.00
C ASP A 511 -10.19 -23.37 1.29
N VAL A 512 -9.38 -23.14 2.32
CA VAL A 512 -8.28 -24.05 2.67
C VAL A 512 -8.75 -25.14 3.62
N LYS A 513 -8.07 -26.30 3.56
CA LYS A 513 -8.29 -27.41 4.48
C LYS A 513 -8.01 -27.01 5.94
N SER A 514 -8.60 -27.75 6.87
CA SER A 514 -8.28 -27.63 8.29
C SER A 514 -6.83 -28.02 8.57
N ASP A 515 -6.14 -27.17 9.33
CA ASP A 515 -4.75 -27.36 9.74
C ASP A 515 -4.62 -27.78 11.19
N ASN A 516 -3.93 -28.87 11.44
CA ASN A 516 -3.57 -29.29 12.79
C ASN A 516 -2.24 -28.67 13.25
N THR A 517 -2.11 -27.33 13.10
CA THR A 517 -0.86 -26.60 13.40
C THR A 517 -0.62 -26.52 14.91
N GLN A 518 0.66 -26.64 15.32
CA GLN A 518 1.09 -26.42 16.71
C GLN A 518 1.37 -24.94 17.01
N ILE A 519 1.65 -24.14 16.00
CA ILE A 519 2.05 -22.75 16.12
C ILE A 519 0.82 -21.84 15.97
N LYS A 520 0.61 -20.93 16.92
CA LYS A 520 -0.50 -19.97 16.84
C LYS A 520 -0.36 -19.04 15.65
N ASN A 521 -1.49 -18.66 15.06
CA ASN A 521 -1.57 -17.71 13.98
C ASN A 521 -0.76 -18.15 12.75
N THR A 522 -0.87 -19.44 12.40
CA THR A 522 -0.27 -20.04 11.21
C THR A 522 -1.25 -21.00 10.54
N SER A 523 -1.15 -21.10 9.22
CA SER A 523 -1.85 -22.08 8.38
C SER A 523 -0.89 -22.62 7.34
N PRO A 524 -0.32 -23.84 7.56
CA PRO A 524 0.47 -24.55 6.55
C PRO A 524 -0.28 -24.77 5.23
N ALA A 525 -1.59 -25.03 5.28
CA ALA A 525 -2.40 -25.20 4.08
C ALA A 525 -2.45 -23.93 3.21
N GLU A 526 -2.53 -22.74 3.83
CA GLU A 526 -2.43 -21.49 3.08
C GLU A 526 -1.03 -21.33 2.46
N VAL A 527 0.03 -21.81 3.12
CA VAL A 527 1.41 -21.77 2.59
C VAL A 527 1.56 -22.68 1.38
N GLU A 528 1.00 -23.89 1.42
CA GLU A 528 0.98 -24.81 0.28
C GLU A 528 0.35 -24.14 -0.94
N GLU A 529 -0.84 -23.54 -0.79
CA GLU A 529 -1.53 -22.86 -1.89
C GLU A 529 -0.77 -21.63 -2.41
N VAL A 530 -0.09 -20.89 -1.54
CA VAL A 530 0.79 -19.76 -1.93
C VAL A 530 1.92 -20.27 -2.84
N VAL A 531 2.57 -21.37 -2.49
CA VAL A 531 3.64 -21.98 -3.30
C VAL A 531 3.11 -22.47 -4.64
N GLU A 532 1.99 -23.18 -4.64
CA GLU A 532 1.34 -23.66 -5.85
C GLU A 532 0.97 -22.50 -6.79
N TYR A 533 0.40 -21.43 -6.24
CA TYR A 533 0.06 -20.24 -7.02
C TYR A 533 1.31 -19.64 -7.69
N ALA A 534 2.39 -19.47 -6.93
CA ALA A 534 3.61 -18.85 -7.43
C ALA A 534 4.32 -19.69 -8.51
N LEU A 535 4.27 -21.00 -8.38
CA LEU A 535 4.85 -21.93 -9.37
C LEU A 535 4.13 -21.87 -10.71
N LEU A 536 2.81 -21.65 -10.70
CA LEU A 536 1.98 -21.58 -11.91
C LEU A 536 1.91 -20.19 -12.55
N ASN A 537 2.34 -19.14 -11.82
CA ASN A 537 2.22 -17.74 -12.27
C ASN A 537 3.58 -17.02 -12.17
N LYS A 538 4.61 -17.60 -12.81
CA LYS A 538 6.00 -17.10 -12.74
C LYS A 538 6.20 -15.73 -13.39
N ASP A 539 5.35 -15.36 -14.33
CA ASP A 539 5.35 -14.09 -15.05
C ASP A 539 4.71 -12.93 -14.29
N LYS A 540 4.00 -13.22 -13.18
CA LYS A 540 3.31 -12.22 -12.37
C LYS A 540 4.16 -11.76 -11.18
N SER A 541 4.06 -10.47 -10.83
CA SER A 541 4.58 -9.95 -9.57
C SER A 541 3.59 -10.22 -8.45
N ILE A 542 3.99 -11.05 -7.47
CA ILE A 542 3.10 -11.56 -6.44
C ILE A 542 3.52 -11.03 -5.07
N ALA A 543 2.56 -10.54 -4.28
CA ALA A 543 2.74 -10.31 -2.85
C ALA A 543 1.88 -11.26 -2.03
N VAL A 544 2.44 -11.82 -0.97
CA VAL A 544 1.67 -12.44 0.10
C VAL A 544 1.61 -11.49 1.27
N ILE A 545 0.40 -11.10 1.63
CA ILE A 545 0.15 -10.23 2.77
C ILE A 545 -0.53 -11.05 3.86
N THR A 546 0.00 -11.01 5.07
CA THR A 546 -0.59 -11.67 6.22
C THR A 546 -0.58 -10.73 7.44
N PRO A 547 -1.59 -10.80 8.32
CA PRO A 547 -1.60 -10.01 9.56
C PRO A 547 -0.60 -10.51 10.61
N PHE A 548 -0.05 -11.74 10.46
CA PHE A 548 0.70 -12.41 11.53
C PHE A 548 2.16 -12.69 11.17
N VAL A 549 3.06 -12.34 12.09
CA VAL A 549 4.51 -12.55 11.94
C VAL A 549 4.86 -14.04 11.80
N ASN A 550 4.20 -14.93 12.55
CA ASN A 550 4.47 -16.37 12.47
C ASN A 550 4.13 -16.93 11.07
N GLN A 551 3.00 -16.51 10.50
CA GLN A 551 2.61 -16.91 9.14
C GLN A 551 3.59 -16.37 8.11
N LYS A 552 4.01 -15.10 8.26
CA LYS A 552 5.04 -14.50 7.40
C LYS A 552 6.32 -15.33 7.40
N GLN A 553 6.82 -15.76 8.57
CA GLN A 553 8.03 -16.58 8.67
C GLN A 553 7.89 -17.92 7.95
N LEU A 554 6.73 -18.60 8.07
CA LEU A 554 6.47 -19.85 7.36
C LEU A 554 6.50 -19.64 5.84
N ILE A 555 5.86 -18.59 5.35
CA ILE A 555 5.83 -18.27 3.92
C ILE A 555 7.25 -17.91 3.43
N GLU A 556 8.01 -17.08 4.16
CA GLU A 556 9.39 -16.73 3.80
C GLU A 556 10.30 -17.96 3.72
N ASN A 557 10.13 -18.93 4.62
CA ASN A 557 10.86 -20.20 4.57
C ASN A 557 10.47 -21.02 3.33
N ALA A 558 9.19 -21.08 2.99
CA ALA A 558 8.70 -21.77 1.80
C ALA A 558 9.22 -21.11 0.50
N ILE A 559 9.27 -19.77 0.44
CA ILE A 559 9.87 -19.00 -0.67
C ILE A 559 11.33 -19.40 -0.87
N LYS A 560 12.12 -19.46 0.21
CA LYS A 560 13.54 -19.84 0.15
C LYS A 560 13.72 -21.30 -0.28
N GLN A 561 12.95 -22.24 0.27
CA GLN A 561 13.01 -23.66 -0.04
C GLN A 561 12.68 -23.95 -1.51
N ASN A 562 11.66 -23.27 -2.05
CA ASN A 562 11.19 -23.44 -3.43
C ASN A 562 11.86 -22.46 -4.41
N LYS A 563 12.79 -21.61 -3.96
CA LYS A 563 13.53 -20.62 -4.79
C LYS A 563 12.62 -19.74 -5.63
N LEU A 564 11.52 -19.27 -5.04
CA LEU A 564 10.54 -18.43 -5.72
C LEU A 564 11.04 -16.98 -5.79
N SER A 565 11.30 -16.48 -6.99
CA SER A 565 11.82 -15.12 -7.23
C SER A 565 10.72 -14.09 -7.55
N ASN A 566 9.54 -14.54 -7.97
CA ASN A 566 8.39 -13.71 -8.34
C ASN A 566 7.48 -13.37 -7.16
N LEU A 567 7.80 -13.85 -5.96
CA LEU A 567 6.99 -13.78 -4.77
C LEU A 567 7.71 -13.04 -3.64
N VAL A 568 7.04 -12.10 -3.02
CA VAL A 568 7.49 -11.42 -1.79
C VAL A 568 6.44 -11.58 -0.71
N CYS A 569 6.88 -11.72 0.55
CA CYS A 569 5.97 -11.87 1.69
C CYS A 569 6.23 -10.79 2.73
N GLY A 570 5.17 -10.31 3.37
CA GLY A 570 5.28 -9.37 4.48
C GLY A 570 3.97 -9.22 5.27
N THR A 571 4.10 -8.54 6.40
CA THR A 571 2.91 -8.05 7.10
C THR A 571 2.34 -6.84 6.37
N VAL A 572 1.08 -6.49 6.65
CA VAL A 572 0.40 -5.36 5.99
C VAL A 572 1.20 -4.06 6.08
N HIS A 573 1.87 -3.81 7.21
CA HIS A 573 2.72 -2.63 7.39
C HIS A 573 3.95 -2.60 6.46
N ALA A 574 4.49 -3.77 6.12
CA ALA A 574 5.68 -3.86 5.26
C ALA A 574 5.37 -3.53 3.78
N PHE A 575 4.12 -3.70 3.35
CA PHE A 575 3.68 -3.42 1.98
C PHE A 575 3.11 -2.02 1.77
N GLN A 576 3.28 -1.14 2.74
CA GLN A 576 2.76 0.20 2.61
C GLN A 576 3.53 1.00 1.57
N GLY A 577 2.79 1.60 0.62
CA GLY A 577 3.37 2.27 -0.54
C GLY A 577 3.73 1.35 -1.72
N ASP A 578 3.87 0.03 -1.50
CA ASP A 578 4.16 -0.94 -2.57
C ASP A 578 2.86 -1.49 -3.21
N GLU A 579 2.97 -2.03 -4.41
CA GLU A 579 1.86 -2.59 -5.16
C GLU A 579 2.34 -3.73 -6.05
N LYS A 580 1.50 -4.76 -6.23
CA LYS A 580 1.81 -5.93 -7.05
C LYS A 580 0.64 -6.25 -7.98
N ASP A 581 0.92 -7.00 -9.03
CA ASP A 581 -0.13 -7.43 -9.95
C ASP A 581 -1.13 -8.33 -9.23
N VAL A 582 -0.61 -9.22 -8.39
CA VAL A 582 -1.40 -10.17 -7.61
C VAL A 582 -1.10 -10.04 -6.12
N VAL A 583 -2.14 -10.03 -5.31
CA VAL A 583 -2.04 -10.13 -3.85
C VAL A 583 -2.74 -11.39 -3.37
N LEU A 584 -2.01 -12.21 -2.63
CA LEU A 584 -2.53 -13.33 -1.86
C LEU A 584 -2.67 -12.88 -0.41
N PHE A 585 -3.91 -12.69 0.04
CA PHE A 585 -4.18 -12.31 1.43
C PHE A 585 -4.37 -13.57 2.27
N SER A 586 -3.33 -13.95 3.01
CA SER A 586 -3.26 -15.12 3.87
C SER A 586 -3.72 -14.74 5.28
N THR A 587 -4.92 -15.18 5.66
CA THR A 587 -5.53 -14.82 6.95
C THR A 587 -4.96 -15.61 8.12
N ALA A 588 -4.37 -16.77 7.86
CA ALA A 588 -3.88 -17.74 8.85
C ALA A 588 -4.92 -18.11 9.92
N ILE A 589 -6.20 -18.10 9.54
CA ILE A 589 -7.30 -18.55 10.39
C ILE A 589 -7.28 -20.07 10.43
N SER A 590 -7.22 -20.61 11.63
CA SER A 590 -7.19 -22.05 11.91
C SER A 590 -8.04 -22.39 13.13
N GLU A 591 -8.20 -23.67 13.41
CA GLU A 591 -8.92 -24.17 14.59
C GLU A 591 -8.39 -23.62 15.93
N ARG A 592 -7.12 -23.19 15.95
CA ARG A 592 -6.46 -22.59 17.12
C ARG A 592 -6.60 -21.08 17.21
N THR A 593 -7.21 -20.46 16.23
CA THR A 593 -7.46 -19.01 16.29
C THR A 593 -8.46 -18.71 17.41
N SER A 594 -8.00 -17.95 18.40
CA SER A 594 -8.85 -17.54 19.53
C SER A 594 -9.80 -16.41 19.11
N SER A 595 -10.95 -16.30 19.81
CA SER A 595 -11.87 -15.19 19.61
C SER A 595 -11.20 -13.83 19.86
N GLY A 596 -10.24 -13.73 20.78
CA GLY A 596 -9.48 -12.50 21.01
C GLY A 596 -8.60 -12.10 19.82
N THR A 597 -7.90 -13.07 19.20
CA THR A 597 -7.12 -12.84 17.99
C THR A 597 -8.01 -12.42 16.82
N TYR A 598 -9.14 -13.09 16.65
CA TYR A 598 -10.10 -12.76 15.60
C TYR A 598 -10.72 -11.37 15.81
N ASN A 599 -11.12 -11.02 17.02
CA ASN A 599 -11.64 -9.69 17.35
C ASN A 599 -10.60 -8.60 17.08
N TRP A 600 -9.33 -8.88 17.37
CA TRP A 600 -8.26 -7.95 16.99
C TRP A 600 -8.20 -7.76 15.48
N LEU A 601 -8.22 -8.84 14.69
CA LEU A 601 -8.16 -8.78 13.23
C LEU A 601 -9.39 -8.06 12.64
N LYS A 602 -10.57 -8.41 13.09
CA LYS A 602 -11.84 -7.82 12.68
C LYS A 602 -11.93 -6.32 12.99
N ASN A 603 -11.39 -5.87 14.13
CA ASN A 603 -11.43 -4.48 14.55
C ASN A 603 -10.36 -3.61 13.87
N ASN A 604 -9.36 -4.21 13.20
CA ASN A 604 -8.35 -3.49 12.43
C ASN A 604 -8.79 -3.30 10.96
N LYS A 605 -9.81 -2.46 10.75
CA LYS A 605 -10.42 -2.19 9.43
C LYS A 605 -9.40 -1.64 8.44
N GLU A 606 -8.51 -0.79 8.90
CA GLU A 606 -7.44 -0.18 8.12
C GLU A 606 -6.48 -1.23 7.53
N LEU A 607 -6.25 -2.33 8.26
CA LEU A 607 -5.42 -3.45 7.82
C LEU A 607 -6.04 -4.13 6.60
N ILE A 608 -7.36 -4.39 6.63
CA ILE A 608 -8.09 -5.01 5.51
C ILE A 608 -8.10 -4.08 4.30
N ASN A 609 -8.36 -2.79 4.52
CA ASN A 609 -8.34 -1.78 3.45
C ASN A 609 -6.97 -1.72 2.76
N VAL A 610 -5.89 -1.71 3.52
CA VAL A 610 -4.53 -1.66 2.95
C VAL A 610 -4.20 -2.96 2.22
N ALA A 611 -4.44 -4.13 2.84
CA ALA A 611 -4.10 -5.43 2.25
C ALA A 611 -4.77 -5.62 0.88
N THR A 612 -6.07 -5.34 0.78
CA THR A 612 -6.84 -5.52 -0.45
C THR A 612 -6.46 -4.52 -1.55
N SER A 613 -6.17 -3.27 -1.18
CA SER A 613 -5.84 -2.20 -2.12
C SER A 613 -4.41 -2.25 -2.69
N ARG A 614 -3.60 -3.26 -2.33
CA ARG A 614 -2.27 -3.49 -2.93
C ARG A 614 -2.34 -4.26 -4.25
N ALA A 615 -3.44 -4.97 -4.51
CA ALA A 615 -3.65 -5.75 -5.72
C ALA A 615 -4.03 -4.87 -6.90
N LYS A 616 -3.28 -4.95 -8.01
CA LYS A 616 -3.63 -4.26 -9.25
C LYS A 616 -4.66 -5.05 -10.05
N GLU A 617 -4.36 -6.32 -10.32
CA GLU A 617 -5.12 -7.18 -11.22
C GLU A 617 -5.95 -8.22 -10.47
N LYS A 618 -5.36 -8.92 -9.50
CA LYS A 618 -5.99 -10.04 -8.81
C LYS A 618 -5.78 -10.01 -7.30
N LEU A 619 -6.87 -10.22 -6.56
CA LEU A 619 -6.88 -10.44 -5.13
C LEU A 619 -7.36 -11.87 -4.84
N VAL A 620 -6.55 -12.62 -4.13
CA VAL A 620 -6.88 -13.96 -3.64
C VAL A 620 -6.98 -13.93 -2.13
N LEU A 621 -8.13 -14.27 -1.59
CA LEU A 621 -8.32 -14.44 -0.15
C LEU A 621 -8.16 -15.93 0.20
N LEU A 622 -7.10 -16.26 0.96
CA LEU A 622 -6.86 -17.59 1.49
C LEU A 622 -7.34 -17.64 2.95
N THR A 623 -8.25 -18.53 3.26
CA THR A 623 -8.81 -18.67 4.61
C THR A 623 -9.49 -20.02 4.80
N ASN A 624 -9.57 -20.49 6.03
CA ASN A 624 -10.42 -21.62 6.38
C ASN A 624 -11.86 -21.14 6.61
N GLY A 625 -12.74 -21.40 5.64
CA GLY A 625 -14.11 -20.89 5.65
C GLY A 625 -14.93 -21.38 6.81
N LYS A 626 -14.74 -22.64 7.24
CA LYS A 626 -15.43 -23.21 8.40
C LYS A 626 -15.07 -22.49 9.69
N GLU A 627 -13.80 -22.22 9.90
CA GLU A 627 -13.30 -21.53 11.08
C GLU A 627 -13.63 -20.04 11.07
N LEU A 628 -13.64 -19.43 9.88
CA LEU A 628 -14.06 -18.05 9.70
C LEU A 628 -15.54 -17.88 10.13
N GLU A 629 -16.43 -18.78 9.69
CA GLU A 629 -17.86 -18.77 10.10
C GLU A 629 -18.04 -19.00 11.60
N ARG A 630 -17.28 -19.96 12.17
CA ARG A 630 -17.29 -20.21 13.62
C ARG A 630 -16.90 -18.97 14.42
N LEU A 631 -15.88 -18.25 13.99
CA LEU A 631 -15.34 -17.06 14.67
C LEU A 631 -16.23 -15.83 14.47
N HIS A 632 -16.83 -15.68 13.29
CA HIS A 632 -17.80 -14.64 12.99
C HIS A 632 -19.04 -14.73 13.90
N ALA A 633 -19.59 -15.95 14.10
CA ALA A 633 -20.70 -16.25 15.00
C ALA A 633 -21.92 -15.29 14.88
N GLY A 634 -22.19 -14.76 13.68
CA GLY A 634 -23.28 -13.81 13.42
C GLY A 634 -23.08 -12.40 13.98
N GLN A 635 -21.85 -12.01 14.32
CA GLN A 635 -21.56 -10.67 14.83
C GLN A 635 -21.69 -9.61 13.73
N ALA A 636 -22.14 -8.41 14.09
CA ALA A 636 -22.11 -7.24 13.21
C ALA A 636 -20.70 -6.64 13.12
N ASP A 637 -20.48 -5.76 12.13
CA ASP A 637 -19.23 -5.03 11.93
C ASP A 637 -17.97 -5.92 11.79
N ASP A 638 -18.05 -6.90 10.92
CA ASP A 638 -16.97 -7.84 10.64
C ASP A 638 -16.48 -7.69 9.19
N ASP A 639 -15.54 -6.77 8.99
CA ASP A 639 -15.05 -6.43 7.66
C ASP A 639 -14.35 -7.59 6.95
N LEU A 640 -13.68 -8.49 7.69
CA LEU A 640 -13.04 -9.66 7.11
C LEU A 640 -14.07 -10.67 6.59
N TYR A 641 -15.10 -10.94 7.37
CA TYR A 641 -16.19 -11.81 6.95
C TYR A 641 -16.97 -11.21 5.77
N GLU A 642 -17.27 -9.90 5.84
CA GLU A 642 -17.92 -9.19 4.74
C GLU A 642 -17.08 -9.22 3.46
N LEU A 643 -15.74 -9.07 3.55
CA LEU A 643 -14.83 -9.22 2.42
C LEU A 643 -14.90 -10.64 1.84
N ALA A 644 -14.89 -11.67 2.69
CA ALA A 644 -15.00 -13.06 2.25
C ALA A 644 -16.32 -13.31 1.51
N GLN A 645 -17.44 -12.80 2.04
CA GLN A 645 -18.75 -12.91 1.37
C GLN A 645 -18.80 -12.12 0.06
N TYR A 646 -18.21 -10.94 0.04
CA TYR A 646 -18.11 -10.12 -1.18
C TYR A 646 -17.34 -10.86 -2.28
N ILE A 647 -16.20 -11.47 -1.95
CA ILE A 647 -15.38 -12.22 -2.91
C ILE A 647 -16.11 -13.47 -3.37
N LYS A 648 -16.78 -14.22 -2.48
CA LYS A 648 -17.62 -15.38 -2.85
C LYS A 648 -18.74 -15.02 -3.83
N THR A 649 -19.32 -13.83 -3.66
CA THR A 649 -20.48 -13.39 -4.48
C THR A 649 -20.05 -12.82 -5.83
N ASN A 650 -18.93 -12.07 -5.89
CA ASN A 650 -18.51 -11.33 -7.07
C ASN A 650 -17.30 -11.94 -7.79
N GLY A 651 -16.70 -12.99 -7.23
CA GLY A 651 -15.51 -13.65 -7.75
C GLY A 651 -15.70 -15.14 -7.91
N HIS A 652 -14.58 -15.85 -7.95
CA HIS A 652 -14.52 -17.29 -8.07
C HIS A 652 -14.14 -17.94 -6.74
N SER A 653 -14.77 -19.08 -6.43
CA SER A 653 -14.44 -19.87 -5.24
C SER A 653 -13.66 -21.10 -5.65
N LYS A 654 -12.58 -21.39 -4.95
CA LYS A 654 -11.74 -22.57 -5.08
C LYS A 654 -11.62 -23.28 -3.73
N ILE A 655 -11.33 -24.57 -3.74
CA ILE A 655 -11.18 -25.38 -2.55
C ILE A 655 -9.90 -26.18 -2.59
N THR A 656 -9.25 -26.39 -1.44
CA THR A 656 -8.06 -27.25 -1.35
C THR A 656 -8.40 -28.74 -1.37
N GLU A 657 -9.49 -29.11 -0.73
CA GLU A 657 -9.94 -30.52 -0.63
C GLU A 657 -11.40 -30.70 -1.02
N LYS A 658 -11.67 -31.78 -1.71
CA LYS A 658 -13.02 -32.26 -1.94
C LYS A 658 -13.24 -33.53 -1.10
N HIS A 659 -14.26 -33.54 -0.24
CA HIS A 659 -14.68 -34.74 0.46
C HIS A 659 -15.46 -35.67 -0.48
N ILE A 660 -14.85 -36.80 -0.81
CA ILE A 660 -15.51 -37.85 -1.56
C ILE A 660 -16.01 -38.90 -0.57
N SER A 661 -17.28 -39.25 -0.67
CA SER A 661 -17.89 -40.28 0.17
C SER A 661 -17.13 -41.61 0.03
N SER A 662 -16.76 -42.25 1.18
CA SER A 662 -16.06 -43.51 1.23
C SER A 662 -16.85 -44.70 0.58
N ARG A 663 -18.16 -44.56 0.37
CA ARG A 663 -18.96 -45.49 -0.41
C ARG A 663 -18.49 -45.67 -1.85
N ALA A 664 -17.60 -44.82 -2.29
CA ALA A 664 -17.04 -44.82 -3.62
C ALA A 664 -15.92 -45.82 -3.86
N LEU A 665 -15.41 -46.51 -2.84
CA LEU A 665 -14.26 -47.41 -2.94
C LEU A 665 -14.61 -48.84 -3.44
N GLY A 666 -15.87 -49.17 -3.74
CA GLY A 666 -16.33 -50.47 -4.10
C GLY A 666 -16.67 -50.69 -5.59
N ILE A 667 -16.21 -49.83 -6.50
CA ILE A 667 -16.54 -49.96 -7.92
C ILE A 667 -15.54 -50.86 -8.63
N GLN A 668 -16.06 -51.74 -9.47
CA GLN A 668 -15.25 -52.63 -10.28
C GLN A 668 -14.41 -51.84 -11.30
N PRO A 669 -13.17 -52.29 -11.60
CA PRO A 669 -12.37 -51.74 -12.70
C PRO A 669 -13.19 -51.76 -14.01
N PHE A 670 -13.02 -50.78 -14.88
CA PHE A 670 -13.71 -50.63 -16.18
C PHE A 670 -15.21 -50.39 -16.14
N SER A 671 -15.75 -49.83 -15.09
CA SER A 671 -17.11 -49.38 -15.13
C SER A 671 -17.17 -47.90 -15.62
N THR A 672 -18.19 -47.58 -16.45
CA THR A 672 -18.54 -46.21 -16.85
C THR A 672 -18.66 -45.27 -15.63
N ALA A 673 -18.99 -45.85 -14.48
CA ALA A 673 -19.06 -45.12 -13.21
C ALA A 673 -17.68 -44.68 -12.71
N THR A 674 -16.61 -45.47 -12.90
CA THR A 674 -15.23 -45.12 -12.53
C THR A 674 -14.70 -44.00 -13.43
N GLU A 675 -14.89 -44.12 -14.74
CA GLU A 675 -14.50 -43.09 -15.71
C GLU A 675 -15.24 -41.79 -15.49
N ASN A 676 -16.55 -41.84 -15.20
CA ASN A 676 -17.32 -40.62 -14.91
C ASN A 676 -16.90 -40.00 -13.61
N ALA A 677 -16.59 -40.76 -12.57
CA ALA A 677 -16.06 -40.28 -11.32
C ALA A 677 -14.65 -39.64 -11.50
N PHE A 678 -13.83 -40.22 -12.38
CA PHE A 678 -12.53 -39.63 -12.71
C PHE A 678 -12.72 -38.32 -13.47
N LEU A 679 -13.57 -38.29 -14.50
CA LEU A 679 -13.87 -37.06 -15.25
C LEU A 679 -14.38 -35.96 -14.35
N GLU A 680 -15.31 -36.25 -13.42
CA GLU A 680 -15.84 -35.31 -12.47
C GLU A 680 -14.70 -34.75 -11.58
N ASN A 681 -13.84 -35.60 -11.04
CA ASN A 681 -12.73 -35.20 -10.22
C ASN A 681 -11.65 -34.44 -11.00
N LEU A 682 -11.37 -34.85 -12.25
CA LEU A 682 -10.42 -34.20 -13.13
C LEU A 682 -10.90 -32.79 -13.51
N THR A 683 -12.18 -32.67 -13.86
CA THR A 683 -12.80 -31.38 -14.17
C THR A 683 -12.76 -30.44 -12.95
N HIS A 684 -13.18 -30.98 -11.81
CA HIS A 684 -13.18 -30.24 -10.57
C HIS A 684 -11.77 -29.85 -10.10
N ALA A 685 -10.77 -30.72 -10.29
CA ALA A 685 -9.38 -30.41 -10.00
C ALA A 685 -8.86 -29.29 -10.92
N LEU A 686 -9.17 -29.36 -12.22
CA LEU A 686 -8.77 -28.31 -13.17
C LEU A 686 -9.40 -26.96 -12.85
N GLU A 687 -10.62 -26.93 -12.36
CA GLU A 687 -11.31 -25.72 -11.90
C GLU A 687 -10.72 -25.12 -10.63
N ASN A 688 -10.09 -25.94 -9.78
CA ASN A 688 -9.57 -25.53 -8.47
C ASN A 688 -8.05 -25.37 -8.42
N ILE A 689 -7.30 -25.61 -9.49
CA ILE A 689 -5.91 -25.18 -9.62
C ILE A 689 -5.86 -23.69 -10.02
N TRP A 690 -4.68 -23.06 -9.83
CA TRP A 690 -4.48 -21.62 -10.05
C TRP A 690 -4.35 -21.21 -11.52
N LEU A 691 -5.11 -21.86 -12.41
CA LEU A 691 -5.21 -21.52 -13.82
C LEU A 691 -6.57 -20.88 -14.10
N SER A 692 -6.64 -20.03 -15.14
CA SER A 692 -7.93 -19.46 -15.56
C SER A 692 -8.87 -20.55 -16.03
N GLN A 693 -10.05 -20.69 -15.42
CA GLN A 693 -11.06 -21.70 -15.72
C GLN A 693 -11.50 -21.67 -17.19
N SER A 694 -11.49 -20.50 -17.80
CA SER A 694 -11.89 -20.34 -19.20
C SER A 694 -10.86 -20.86 -20.19
N LYS A 695 -9.64 -21.17 -19.74
CA LYS A 695 -8.50 -21.49 -20.61
C LYS A 695 -8.45 -22.95 -21.05
N TYR A 696 -8.99 -23.85 -20.25
CA TYR A 696 -8.86 -25.30 -20.49
C TYR A 696 -10.21 -26.01 -20.58
N VAL A 697 -10.23 -27.12 -21.33
CA VAL A 697 -11.41 -28.00 -21.46
C VAL A 697 -10.94 -29.46 -21.55
N ILE A 698 -11.74 -30.39 -21.06
CA ILE A 698 -11.46 -31.83 -21.10
C ILE A 698 -12.48 -32.49 -22.02
N HIS A 699 -11.95 -33.31 -22.95
CA HIS A 699 -12.78 -34.17 -23.78
C HIS A 699 -12.49 -35.64 -23.44
N LYS A 700 -13.56 -36.45 -23.44
CA LYS A 700 -13.52 -37.90 -23.16
C LYS A 700 -13.50 -38.72 -24.45
N GLU A 701 -12.83 -39.86 -24.46
CA GLU A 701 -12.77 -40.83 -25.57
C GLU A 701 -12.37 -40.23 -26.92
N VAL A 702 -11.30 -39.44 -26.93
CA VAL A 702 -10.85 -38.70 -28.11
C VAL A 702 -10.03 -39.62 -29.04
N ALA A 703 -10.40 -39.72 -30.30
CA ALA A 703 -9.62 -40.47 -31.27
C ALA A 703 -8.22 -39.85 -31.44
N ILE A 704 -7.16 -40.73 -31.54
CA ILE A 704 -5.77 -40.26 -31.70
C ILE A 704 -5.63 -39.40 -32.97
N SER A 705 -6.31 -39.78 -34.06
CA SER A 705 -6.34 -39.02 -35.31
C SER A 705 -7.08 -37.67 -35.25
N GLN A 706 -7.85 -37.40 -34.17
CA GLN A 706 -8.45 -36.07 -33.90
C GLN A 706 -7.50 -35.17 -33.08
N VAL A 707 -6.61 -35.80 -32.28
CA VAL A 707 -5.63 -35.09 -31.48
C VAL A 707 -4.46 -34.64 -32.34
N PHE A 708 -3.99 -35.53 -33.23
CA PHE A 708 -2.83 -35.27 -34.08
C PHE A 708 -3.24 -35.26 -35.56
N ARG A 709 -2.59 -34.41 -36.36
CA ARG A 709 -2.91 -34.26 -37.79
C ARG A 709 -2.29 -35.38 -38.64
N ASP A 710 -1.04 -35.73 -38.30
CA ASP A 710 -0.23 -36.62 -39.14
C ASP A 710 0.19 -37.88 -38.37
N ASN A 711 0.16 -39.02 -39.05
CA ASN A 711 0.65 -40.29 -38.49
C ASN A 711 2.18 -40.41 -38.65
N ILE A 712 2.94 -39.71 -37.80
CA ILE A 712 4.41 -39.69 -37.83
C ILE A 712 5.02 -41.07 -37.48
N THR A 713 4.34 -41.91 -36.70
CA THR A 713 4.82 -43.21 -36.26
C THR A 713 4.51 -44.32 -37.23
N TYR A 714 3.68 -44.07 -38.25
CA TYR A 714 3.19 -45.08 -39.21
C TYR A 714 2.50 -46.30 -38.53
N ASP A 715 1.91 -46.11 -37.36
CA ASP A 715 1.23 -47.19 -36.64
C ASP A 715 -0.29 -47.11 -36.90
N ASP A 716 -0.89 -48.30 -37.14
CA ASP A 716 -2.34 -48.43 -37.40
C ASP A 716 -3.19 -47.99 -36.21
N LEU A 717 -2.64 -48.00 -34.97
CA LEU A 717 -3.31 -47.56 -33.79
C LEU A 717 -3.66 -46.05 -33.86
N PHE A 718 -2.95 -45.28 -34.67
CA PHE A 718 -3.26 -43.87 -34.92
C PHE A 718 -4.69 -43.64 -35.41
N TYR A 719 -5.20 -44.56 -36.27
CA TYR A 719 -6.55 -44.44 -36.83
C TYR A 719 -7.63 -45.12 -35.99
N MET A 720 -7.27 -46.19 -35.25
CA MET A 720 -8.23 -47.01 -34.50
C MET A 720 -8.21 -46.74 -33.00
N GLY A 721 -7.16 -46.07 -32.47
CA GLY A 721 -6.97 -45.82 -31.05
C GLY A 721 -7.69 -44.57 -30.56
N ARG A 722 -7.97 -44.56 -29.26
CA ARG A 722 -8.54 -43.40 -28.56
C ARG A 722 -7.79 -43.18 -27.24
N PHE A 723 -7.72 -41.93 -26.82
CA PHE A 723 -7.34 -41.55 -25.46
C PHE A 723 -8.59 -41.47 -24.57
N ASP A 724 -8.48 -41.89 -23.32
CA ASP A 724 -9.59 -41.85 -22.40
C ASP A 724 -9.99 -40.38 -22.11
N PHE A 725 -8.99 -39.53 -21.88
CA PHE A 725 -9.22 -38.08 -21.65
C PHE A 725 -8.08 -37.26 -22.31
N VAL A 726 -8.46 -36.13 -22.87
CA VAL A 726 -7.50 -35.15 -23.40
C VAL A 726 -7.85 -33.78 -22.88
N VAL A 727 -6.85 -33.08 -22.32
CA VAL A 727 -6.97 -31.69 -21.89
C VAL A 727 -6.56 -30.80 -23.05
N TYR A 728 -7.39 -29.84 -23.38
CA TYR A 728 -7.19 -28.83 -24.42
C TYR A 728 -7.04 -27.44 -23.84
N GLU A 729 -6.15 -26.64 -24.42
CA GLU A 729 -6.07 -25.22 -24.20
C GLU A 729 -6.91 -24.44 -25.23
N LYS A 730 -7.78 -23.58 -24.77
CA LYS A 730 -8.60 -22.71 -25.62
C LYS A 730 -7.77 -21.53 -26.15
N GLN A 731 -7.67 -21.43 -27.47
CA GLN A 731 -7.01 -20.32 -28.16
C GLN A 731 -8.04 -19.62 -29.08
N GLY A 732 -8.80 -18.69 -28.52
CA GLY A 732 -9.90 -18.03 -29.21
C GLY A 732 -11.03 -19.00 -29.55
N ARG A 733 -11.22 -19.35 -30.85
CA ARG A 733 -12.23 -20.31 -31.33
C ARG A 733 -11.66 -21.72 -31.54
N SER A 734 -10.37 -21.92 -31.35
CA SER A 734 -9.70 -23.23 -31.51
C SER A 734 -9.32 -23.80 -30.16
N GLU A 735 -9.25 -25.14 -30.11
CA GLU A 735 -8.79 -25.90 -28.93
C GLU A 735 -7.52 -26.65 -29.31
N LEU A 736 -6.43 -26.43 -28.57
CA LEU A 736 -5.14 -27.08 -28.78
C LEU A 736 -4.98 -28.21 -27.76
N PRO A 737 -4.78 -29.47 -28.16
CA PRO A 737 -4.53 -30.57 -27.21
C PRO A 737 -3.16 -30.39 -26.55
N ILE A 738 -3.11 -30.50 -25.24
CA ILE A 738 -1.87 -30.27 -24.46
C ILE A 738 -1.47 -31.46 -23.60
N LEU A 739 -2.41 -32.30 -23.17
CA LEU A 739 -2.14 -33.42 -22.26
C LEU A 739 -3.13 -34.56 -22.53
N ALA A 740 -2.63 -35.79 -22.72
CA ALA A 740 -3.46 -37.00 -22.72
C ALA A 740 -3.40 -37.69 -21.35
N ILE A 741 -4.54 -38.22 -20.91
CA ILE A 741 -4.65 -38.96 -19.66
C ILE A 741 -5.32 -40.30 -19.94
N GLU A 742 -4.71 -41.38 -19.49
CA GLU A 742 -5.21 -42.76 -19.56
C GLU A 742 -5.55 -43.29 -18.17
N LEU A 743 -6.64 -44.01 -18.05
CA LEU A 743 -7.09 -44.60 -16.78
C LEU A 743 -6.82 -46.10 -16.81
N ASP A 744 -5.72 -46.54 -16.17
CA ASP A 744 -5.22 -47.91 -16.25
C ASP A 744 -5.88 -48.84 -15.22
N GLY A 745 -6.44 -49.95 -15.67
CA GLY A 745 -6.89 -51.06 -14.83
C GLY A 745 -5.84 -52.15 -14.67
N LYS A 746 -6.19 -53.22 -13.98
CA LYS A 746 -5.28 -54.39 -13.78
C LYS A 746 -4.80 -54.99 -15.06
N GLU A 747 -5.62 -55.00 -16.12
CA GLU A 747 -5.31 -55.56 -17.45
C GLU A 747 -4.08 -54.89 -18.09
N HIS A 748 -3.87 -53.61 -17.83
CA HIS A 748 -2.69 -52.87 -18.32
C HIS A 748 -1.37 -53.40 -17.71
N PHE A 749 -1.45 -54.11 -16.59
CA PHE A 749 -0.27 -54.71 -15.93
C PHE A 749 -0.09 -56.22 -16.21
N GLU A 750 -1.13 -56.91 -16.68
CA GLU A 750 -1.15 -58.37 -16.82
C GLU A 750 -1.20 -58.83 -18.30
N ASP A 751 -1.96 -58.11 -19.17
CA ASP A 751 -2.16 -58.49 -20.57
C ASP A 751 -1.08 -57.91 -21.50
N ALA A 752 -0.42 -58.77 -22.28
CA ALA A 752 0.64 -58.45 -23.22
C ALA A 752 0.13 -57.57 -24.40
N VAL A 753 -1.10 -57.80 -24.86
CA VAL A 753 -1.70 -57.06 -25.97
C VAL A 753 -2.03 -55.61 -25.53
N VAL A 754 -2.52 -55.44 -24.30
CA VAL A 754 -2.81 -54.13 -23.71
C VAL A 754 -1.51 -53.35 -23.49
N LYS A 755 -0.46 -54.02 -22.95
CA LYS A 755 0.87 -53.37 -22.78
C LYS A 755 1.46 -52.89 -24.11
N GLU A 756 1.33 -53.66 -25.18
CA GLU A 756 1.85 -53.23 -26.47
C GLU A 756 1.05 -52.05 -27.03
N ARG A 757 -0.25 -52.03 -26.84
CA ARG A 757 -1.11 -50.90 -27.20
C ARG A 757 -0.74 -49.62 -26.44
N ASP A 758 -0.44 -49.77 -25.16
CA ASP A 758 -0.01 -48.68 -24.30
C ASP A 758 1.35 -48.11 -24.71
N ARG A 759 2.28 -49.02 -25.04
CA ARG A 759 3.60 -48.66 -25.57
C ARG A 759 3.48 -47.85 -26.87
N LYS A 760 2.58 -48.26 -27.77
CA LYS A 760 2.30 -47.56 -29.02
C LYS A 760 1.68 -46.19 -28.78
N LYS A 761 0.69 -46.06 -27.89
CA LYS A 761 0.13 -44.75 -27.49
C LYS A 761 1.21 -43.80 -26.95
N ASN A 762 2.07 -44.31 -26.07
CA ASN A 762 3.19 -43.52 -25.53
C ASN A 762 4.19 -43.10 -26.64
N ALA A 763 4.47 -43.95 -27.61
CA ALA A 763 5.34 -43.64 -28.74
C ALA A 763 4.73 -42.58 -29.66
N ILE A 764 3.42 -42.65 -29.93
CA ILE A 764 2.69 -41.64 -30.71
C ILE A 764 2.71 -40.27 -30.00
N CYS A 765 2.39 -40.21 -28.73
CA CYS A 765 2.43 -38.97 -27.95
C CYS A 765 3.82 -38.36 -27.94
N LYS A 766 4.86 -39.17 -27.71
CA LYS A 766 6.26 -38.72 -27.71
C LYS A 766 6.70 -38.17 -29.08
N ALA A 767 6.28 -38.82 -30.18
CA ALA A 767 6.58 -38.33 -31.54
C ALA A 767 5.95 -36.95 -31.83
N HIS A 768 4.83 -36.65 -31.18
CA HIS A 768 4.11 -35.35 -31.32
C HIS A 768 4.43 -34.37 -30.19
N ASN A 769 5.41 -34.60 -29.35
CA ASN A 769 5.80 -33.75 -28.22
C ASN A 769 4.63 -33.47 -27.25
N MET A 770 3.70 -34.42 -27.09
CA MET A 770 2.62 -34.35 -26.13
C MET A 770 2.86 -35.31 -24.98
N GLU A 771 2.63 -34.86 -23.75
CA GLU A 771 2.73 -35.71 -22.56
C GLU A 771 1.49 -36.60 -22.44
N ILE A 772 1.68 -37.83 -22.00
CA ILE A 772 0.63 -38.76 -21.63
C ILE A 772 0.85 -39.20 -20.18
N ILE A 773 -0.16 -39.01 -19.35
CA ILE A 773 -0.14 -39.41 -17.95
C ILE A 773 -1.05 -40.62 -17.76
N ARG A 774 -0.58 -41.60 -17.02
CA ARG A 774 -1.32 -42.82 -16.70
C ARG A 774 -1.69 -42.83 -15.22
N VAL A 775 -2.99 -43.02 -14.96
CA VAL A 775 -3.55 -43.04 -13.62
C VAL A 775 -4.21 -44.38 -13.37
N GLU A 776 -3.83 -45.07 -12.28
CA GLU A 776 -4.51 -46.32 -11.90
C GLU A 776 -5.96 -46.06 -11.51
N ASN A 777 -6.85 -46.97 -11.89
CA ASN A 777 -8.28 -46.90 -11.56
C ASN A 777 -8.56 -46.75 -10.07
N SER A 778 -7.69 -47.25 -9.20
CA SER A 778 -7.76 -47.10 -7.74
C SER A 778 -7.69 -45.63 -7.28
N TYR A 779 -7.09 -44.74 -8.09
CA TYR A 779 -6.95 -43.32 -7.81
C TYR A 779 -8.04 -42.45 -8.47
N ALA A 780 -8.91 -43.01 -9.33
CA ALA A 780 -9.96 -42.27 -10.06
C ALA A 780 -10.86 -41.40 -9.17
N ARG A 781 -10.99 -41.74 -7.90
CA ARG A 781 -11.82 -41.01 -6.92
C ARG A 781 -11.02 -40.23 -5.88
N ARG A 782 -9.68 -40.19 -5.98
CA ARG A 782 -8.80 -39.47 -5.07
C ARG A 782 -8.52 -38.10 -5.64
N TYR A 783 -9.42 -37.17 -5.35
CA TYR A 783 -9.35 -35.77 -5.84
C TYR A 783 -7.95 -35.13 -5.65
N ASN A 784 -7.38 -35.21 -4.44
CA ASN A 784 -6.09 -34.58 -4.17
C ASN A 784 -4.93 -35.19 -4.96
N HIS A 785 -4.99 -36.48 -5.25
CA HIS A 785 -4.01 -37.15 -6.13
C HIS A 785 -4.13 -36.63 -7.57
N ILE A 786 -5.35 -36.49 -8.08
CA ILE A 786 -5.62 -35.99 -9.43
C ILE A 786 -5.21 -34.52 -9.54
N LYS A 787 -5.56 -33.69 -8.52
CA LYS A 787 -5.10 -32.30 -8.43
C LYS A 787 -3.57 -32.22 -8.43
N GLY A 788 -2.89 -33.07 -7.64
CA GLY A 788 -1.41 -33.16 -7.58
C GLY A 788 -0.76 -33.44 -8.92
N ILE A 789 -1.31 -34.40 -9.68
CA ILE A 789 -0.85 -34.74 -11.05
C ILE A 789 -0.95 -33.52 -11.99
N LEU A 790 -2.11 -32.83 -11.98
CA LEU A 790 -2.29 -31.64 -12.80
C LEU A 790 -1.34 -30.52 -12.39
N MET A 791 -1.18 -30.31 -11.09
CA MET A 791 -0.23 -29.31 -10.56
C MET A 791 1.20 -29.59 -11.01
N ASP A 792 1.67 -30.85 -10.91
CA ASP A 792 3.00 -31.26 -11.36
C ASP A 792 3.18 -31.00 -12.87
N TYR A 793 2.20 -31.36 -13.68
CA TYR A 793 2.23 -31.11 -15.12
C TYR A 793 2.33 -29.61 -15.42
N PHE A 794 1.38 -28.80 -14.91
CA PHE A 794 1.31 -27.38 -15.23
C PHE A 794 2.49 -26.58 -14.66
N SER A 795 3.04 -26.96 -13.50
CA SER A 795 4.23 -26.30 -12.94
C SER A 795 5.50 -26.51 -13.78
N ARG A 796 5.55 -27.59 -14.59
CA ARG A 796 6.65 -27.88 -15.53
C ARG A 796 6.49 -27.17 -16.87
N VAL A 797 5.25 -26.88 -17.28
CA VAL A 797 4.95 -26.29 -18.60
C VAL A 797 4.86 -24.75 -18.51
N HIS A 798 4.45 -24.21 -17.37
CA HIS A 798 4.43 -22.79 -17.04
C HIS A 798 5.60 -22.41 -16.12
#